data_1a8045d1f216e10b55aa66d00b2acf9e
#
_entry.id   1a8045d1f216e10b55aa66d00b2acf9e
#
_cell.length_a   1.000
_cell.length_b   1.000
_cell.length_c   1.000
_cell.angle_alpha   90.00
_cell.angle_beta   90.00
_cell.angle_gamma   90.00
#
_symmetry.space_group_name_H-M   'P 1'
#
loop_
_entity.id
_entity.type
_entity.pdbx_description
1 polymer ?
#
loop_
_entity_poly.entity_id
_entity_poly.type
_entity_poly.pdbx_seq_one_letter_code
_entity_poly.pdbx_strand_id
1 'polypeptide(L)'
;MKKIRKTIYAAALLSALVLSAIPVSHAQNAISLNRDGWVSFNKTEYDKALFNFTNSLRLNGRYSDSMIGAAKSYYALGVYDKSLEMFSDALKLDGNSVDALNGIGMALSETGRFTDAISYFEKAFKISGESIDSEYGVAYVYYKMDKKLWAKRKLENIFKSNPYHFQSLLLMADIKTDEGRLKEARVFVEKAIDSAGESPDGHIKYGSILLKNYMITGDADSLDEARESFSRALAINPANFRANMDMGLISLMEIEDYNFQSSLSGGGSPDILKSKRDSAISYILKASEVNKSRSVLYSLALAYDMSGDKNSALENMLSAYKKFPSDALLKGKLENFLILNDYKSAHPARIMFAGENAELSRLNRRESLHTNVIYYLRRSLLMNPLDREVREQLIDYYTILDYNKLMIDEMKNVLMQYPGFKYQDMLNLAIIKRRDLLYAREGYANDEIPRDVPSVLVLNFNSAGKITDHPDSGKIAADNLTFALQQFGRMKTPGLGGRETLAGSLKTNGENLFNTIKKIKEISDKGDQKIDYLIFGEISEVDDYISISLKVMDLDRGYIIYELTESKKGRENLNLLSIMIAEKLYNTIPYSGKVLKVKDDGILLNLGLYDGVKEGTELVIYRDSRSRLNNETIRYAEIFTVKESDTFISYAEPDRPDILREIDSTNSVYPLMKRRARKIE
;
A
#
# COMPACT_ATOMS: atom_id res chain seq x y z
N MET A 1 -6.47 -90.35 8.15
CA MET A 1 -5.31 -89.48 8.53
C MET A 1 -4.52 -88.87 7.35
N LYS A 2 -4.29 -89.53 6.23
CA LYS A 2 -3.55 -88.92 5.07
C LYS A 2 -4.28 -87.78 4.36
N LYS A 3 -5.64 -87.77 4.30
CA LYS A 3 -6.42 -86.70 3.70
C LYS A 3 -6.40 -85.35 4.56
N ILE A 4 -6.47 -85.49 5.89
CA ILE A 4 -6.46 -84.33 6.80
C ILE A 4 -5.10 -83.65 6.82
N ARG A 5 -3.99 -84.44 6.71
CA ARG A 5 -2.65 -83.82 6.60
C ARG A 5 -2.44 -83.06 5.29
N LYS A 6 -2.99 -83.50 4.15
CA LYS A 6 -2.90 -82.72 2.89
C LYS A 6 -3.69 -81.44 2.93
N THR A 7 -4.84 -81.39 3.61
CA THR A 7 -5.67 -80.22 3.76
C THR A 7 -5.00 -79.16 4.68
N ILE A 8 -4.33 -79.60 5.76
CA ILE A 8 -3.58 -78.73 6.66
C ILE A 8 -2.32 -78.14 5.97
N TYR A 9 -1.61 -78.97 5.17
CA TYR A 9 -0.47 -78.45 4.37
C TYR A 9 -0.89 -77.51 3.27
N ALA A 10 -2.03 -77.70 2.62
CA ALA A 10 -2.57 -76.81 1.63
C ALA A 10 -3.05 -75.49 2.25
N ALA A 11 -3.69 -75.54 3.43
CA ALA A 11 -4.08 -74.33 4.17
C ALA A 11 -2.88 -73.52 4.72
N ALA A 12 -1.82 -74.22 5.20
CA ALA A 12 -0.58 -73.58 5.64
C ALA A 12 0.22 -72.98 4.47
N LEU A 13 0.23 -73.58 3.28
CA LEU A 13 0.82 -73.05 2.08
C LEU A 13 0.02 -71.85 1.55
N LEU A 14 -1.32 -71.89 1.58
CA LEU A 14 -2.17 -70.74 1.22
C LEU A 14 -2.00 -69.58 2.20
N SER A 15 -1.92 -69.84 3.51
CA SER A 15 -1.68 -68.79 4.51
C SER A 15 -0.27 -68.18 4.39
N ALA A 16 0.75 -68.97 4.06
CA ALA A 16 2.11 -68.49 3.80
C ALA A 16 2.20 -67.73 2.51
N LEU A 17 1.47 -68.04 1.45
CA LEU A 17 1.36 -67.34 0.21
C LEU A 17 0.58 -65.99 0.38
N VAL A 18 -0.48 -66.00 1.18
CA VAL A 18 -1.24 -64.75 1.49
C VAL A 18 -0.42 -63.82 2.37
N LEU A 19 0.33 -64.35 3.35
CA LEU A 19 1.23 -63.53 4.20
C LEU A 19 2.45 -62.95 3.46
N SER A 20 2.91 -63.64 2.38
CA SER A 20 3.99 -63.13 1.53
C SER A 20 3.51 -62.16 0.42
N ALA A 21 2.23 -62.25 0.03
CA ALA A 21 1.64 -61.40 -0.99
C ALA A 21 1.23 -60.02 -0.45
N ILE A 22 0.88 -59.92 0.84
CA ILE A 22 0.49 -58.65 1.48
C ILE A 22 1.60 -57.59 1.42
N PRO A 23 2.87 -57.88 1.80
CA PRO A 23 3.93 -56.87 1.73
C PRO A 23 4.31 -56.47 0.27
N VAL A 24 4.18 -57.39 -0.68
CA VAL A 24 4.44 -57.09 -2.11
C VAL A 24 3.35 -56.21 -2.70
N SER A 25 2.09 -56.40 -2.36
CA SER A 25 0.99 -55.54 -2.81
C SER A 25 1.08 -54.12 -2.21
N HIS A 26 1.48 -54.02 -0.95
CA HIS A 26 1.68 -52.70 -0.31
C HIS A 26 2.86 -51.94 -0.94
N ALA A 27 3.96 -52.60 -1.23
CA ALA A 27 5.10 -51.99 -1.90
C ALA A 27 4.77 -51.52 -3.32
N GLN A 28 4.04 -52.33 -4.10
CA GLN A 28 3.56 -51.96 -5.43
C GLN A 28 2.59 -50.77 -5.38
N ASN A 29 1.70 -50.73 -4.40
CA ASN A 29 0.80 -49.60 -4.19
C ASN A 29 1.55 -48.30 -3.77
N ALA A 30 2.59 -48.42 -2.93
CA ALA A 30 3.44 -47.29 -2.57
C ALA A 30 4.16 -46.68 -3.78
N ILE A 31 4.71 -47.54 -4.66
CA ILE A 31 5.37 -47.10 -5.91
C ILE A 31 4.39 -46.42 -6.86
N SER A 32 3.18 -46.96 -7.03
CA SER A 32 2.14 -46.34 -7.86
C SER A 32 1.76 -44.95 -7.33
N LEU A 33 1.50 -44.82 -6.03
CA LEU A 33 1.17 -43.56 -5.40
C LEU A 33 2.31 -42.52 -5.52
N ASN A 34 3.55 -42.97 -5.36
CA ASN A 34 4.71 -42.10 -5.58
C ASN A 34 4.76 -41.59 -7.02
N ARG A 35 4.58 -42.45 -8.01
CA ARG A 35 4.52 -42.03 -9.42
C ARG A 35 3.38 -41.05 -9.68
N ASP A 36 2.18 -41.32 -9.15
CA ASP A 36 1.02 -40.43 -9.29
C ASP A 36 1.24 -39.11 -8.57
N GLY A 37 2.02 -39.13 -7.47
CA GLY A 37 2.52 -37.94 -6.78
C GLY A 37 3.39 -37.06 -7.70
N TRP A 38 4.39 -37.65 -8.36
CA TRP A 38 5.23 -36.94 -9.31
C TRP A 38 4.46 -36.41 -10.54
N VAL A 39 3.49 -37.18 -11.05
CA VAL A 39 2.61 -36.72 -12.12
C VAL A 39 1.81 -35.48 -11.69
N SER A 40 1.25 -35.49 -10.47
CA SER A 40 0.53 -34.37 -9.91
C SER A 40 1.47 -33.17 -9.65
N PHE A 41 2.67 -33.41 -9.13
CA PHE A 41 3.68 -32.39 -8.88
C PHE A 41 4.09 -31.65 -10.17
N ASN A 42 4.35 -32.40 -11.25
CA ASN A 42 4.71 -31.85 -12.55
C ASN A 42 3.56 -31.05 -13.19
N LYS A 43 2.31 -31.33 -12.81
CA LYS A 43 1.14 -30.54 -13.18
C LYS A 43 0.90 -29.34 -12.25
N THR A 44 1.80 -29.10 -11.28
CA THR A 44 1.66 -28.08 -10.23
C THR A 44 0.44 -28.24 -9.31
N GLU A 45 -0.15 -29.45 -9.28
CA GLU A 45 -1.23 -29.85 -8.37
C GLU A 45 -0.62 -30.28 -7.01
N TYR A 46 0.02 -29.34 -6.29
CA TYR A 46 0.88 -29.64 -5.15
C TYR A 46 0.15 -30.29 -3.96
N ASP A 47 -1.10 -29.92 -3.69
CA ASP A 47 -1.90 -30.57 -2.64
C ASP A 47 -2.20 -32.02 -2.96
N LYS A 48 -2.53 -32.30 -4.22
CA LYS A 48 -2.77 -33.66 -4.71
C LYS A 48 -1.49 -34.50 -4.76
N ALA A 49 -0.38 -33.87 -5.16
CA ALA A 49 0.94 -34.48 -5.10
C ALA A 49 1.29 -34.86 -3.66
N LEU A 50 1.12 -33.92 -2.71
CA LEU A 50 1.35 -34.17 -1.29
C LEU A 50 0.47 -35.28 -0.73
N PHE A 51 -0.82 -35.30 -1.10
CA PHE A 51 -1.72 -36.42 -0.73
C PHE A 51 -1.21 -37.76 -1.22
N ASN A 52 -0.76 -37.85 -2.47
CA ASN A 52 -0.24 -39.07 -3.04
C ASN A 52 1.08 -39.50 -2.38
N PHE A 53 2.03 -38.59 -2.18
CA PHE A 53 3.31 -38.89 -1.51
C PHE A 53 3.09 -39.28 -0.05
N THR A 54 2.21 -38.63 0.69
CA THR A 54 1.92 -38.99 2.09
C THR A 54 1.23 -40.37 2.21
N ASN A 55 0.36 -40.71 1.27
CA ASN A 55 -0.22 -42.05 1.22
C ASN A 55 0.81 -43.12 0.83
N SER A 56 1.74 -42.81 -0.08
CA SER A 56 2.89 -43.69 -0.38
C SER A 56 3.72 -43.95 0.88
N LEU A 57 4.01 -42.88 1.67
CA LEU A 57 4.75 -43.00 2.93
C LEU A 57 4.00 -43.76 4.03
N ARG A 58 2.67 -43.75 4.04
CA ARG A 58 1.86 -44.58 4.95
C ARG A 58 2.05 -46.06 4.66
N LEU A 59 2.25 -46.41 3.38
CA LEU A 59 2.47 -47.80 2.98
C LEU A 59 3.93 -48.21 3.10
N ASN A 60 4.87 -47.31 2.87
CA ASN A 60 6.30 -47.50 3.03
C ASN A 60 6.95 -46.27 3.65
N GLY A 61 7.04 -46.24 4.98
CA GLY A 61 7.56 -45.10 5.76
C GLY A 61 9.05 -44.81 5.55
N ARG A 62 9.77 -45.62 4.74
CA ARG A 62 11.20 -45.40 4.42
C ARG A 62 11.42 -45.16 2.92
N TYR A 63 10.41 -44.73 2.22
CA TYR A 63 10.51 -44.47 0.78
C TYR A 63 11.08 -43.04 0.55
N SER A 64 12.39 -42.94 0.40
CA SER A 64 13.14 -41.67 0.28
C SER A 64 12.60 -40.76 -0.84
N ASP A 65 12.27 -41.35 -2.01
CA ASP A 65 11.74 -40.57 -3.15
C ASP A 65 10.38 -39.91 -2.84
N SER A 66 9.50 -40.61 -2.11
CA SER A 66 8.25 -40.04 -1.64
C SER A 66 8.44 -38.95 -0.56
N MET A 67 9.49 -39.07 0.29
CA MET A 67 9.85 -38.02 1.24
C MET A 67 10.32 -36.78 0.52
N ILE A 68 11.18 -36.92 -0.48
CA ILE A 68 11.66 -35.80 -1.33
C ILE A 68 10.49 -35.15 -2.08
N GLY A 69 9.58 -35.99 -2.65
CA GLY A 69 8.38 -35.50 -3.34
C GLY A 69 7.44 -34.71 -2.41
N ALA A 70 7.17 -35.24 -1.21
CA ALA A 70 6.39 -34.55 -0.20
C ALA A 70 7.06 -33.25 0.25
N ALA A 71 8.39 -33.26 0.48
CA ALA A 71 9.17 -32.10 0.87
C ALA A 71 9.14 -31.00 -0.19
N LYS A 72 9.32 -31.38 -1.48
CA LYS A 72 9.20 -30.43 -2.62
C LYS A 72 7.76 -29.88 -2.72
N SER A 73 6.73 -30.68 -2.45
CA SER A 73 5.34 -30.23 -2.43
C SER A 73 5.07 -29.25 -1.29
N TYR A 74 5.57 -29.52 -0.08
CA TYR A 74 5.50 -28.58 1.04
C TYR A 74 6.24 -27.29 0.73
N TYR A 75 7.41 -27.35 0.09
CA TYR A 75 8.16 -26.16 -0.33
C TYR A 75 7.35 -25.30 -1.30
N ALA A 76 6.77 -25.92 -2.33
CA ALA A 76 5.94 -25.24 -3.33
C ALA A 76 4.66 -24.61 -2.72
N LEU A 77 4.13 -25.21 -1.63
CA LEU A 77 3.01 -24.69 -0.85
C LEU A 77 3.43 -23.62 0.19
N GLY A 78 4.72 -23.29 0.28
CA GLY A 78 5.24 -22.31 1.25
C GLY A 78 5.32 -22.80 2.69
N VAL A 79 5.16 -24.13 2.94
CA VAL A 79 5.20 -24.73 4.28
C VAL A 79 6.63 -25.20 4.57
N TYR A 80 7.54 -24.26 4.72
CA TYR A 80 8.99 -24.48 4.75
C TYR A 80 9.44 -25.34 5.92
N ASP A 81 8.83 -25.23 7.10
CA ASP A 81 9.19 -26.03 8.28
C ASP A 81 8.93 -27.53 8.03
N LYS A 82 7.78 -27.88 7.44
CA LYS A 82 7.48 -29.28 7.07
C LYS A 82 8.33 -29.77 5.91
N SER A 83 8.66 -28.88 4.98
CA SER A 83 9.61 -29.19 3.90
C SER A 83 10.97 -29.57 4.47
N LEU A 84 11.50 -28.78 5.42
CA LEU A 84 12.76 -29.05 6.12
C LEU A 84 12.73 -30.41 6.86
N GLU A 85 11.63 -30.71 7.55
CA GLU A 85 11.44 -31.97 8.26
C GLU A 85 11.53 -33.14 7.28
N MET A 86 10.77 -33.11 6.19
CA MET A 86 10.74 -34.22 5.21
C MET A 86 12.06 -34.42 4.47
N PHE A 87 12.73 -33.31 4.06
CA PHE A 87 14.08 -33.41 3.48
C PHE A 87 15.10 -33.96 4.49
N SER A 88 15.01 -33.54 5.76
CA SER A 88 15.91 -34.06 6.82
C SER A 88 15.69 -35.53 7.06
N ASP A 89 14.45 -36.02 7.00
CA ASP A 89 14.14 -37.43 7.13
C ASP A 89 14.67 -38.25 5.93
N ALA A 90 14.54 -37.73 4.71
CA ALA A 90 15.14 -38.32 3.53
C ALA A 90 16.69 -38.38 3.66
N LEU A 91 17.32 -37.31 4.19
CA LEU A 91 18.77 -37.28 4.40
C LEU A 91 19.25 -38.25 5.49
N LYS A 92 18.41 -38.55 6.52
CA LYS A 92 18.72 -39.60 7.52
C LYS A 92 18.75 -41.00 6.90
N LEU A 93 17.98 -41.23 5.83
CA LEU A 93 17.97 -42.51 5.11
C LEU A 93 19.14 -42.62 4.14
N ASP A 94 19.47 -41.54 3.45
CA ASP A 94 20.61 -41.45 2.55
C ASP A 94 21.38 -40.16 2.82
N GLY A 95 22.43 -40.24 3.64
CA GLY A 95 23.26 -39.10 4.04
C GLY A 95 23.96 -38.34 2.91
N ASN A 96 23.99 -38.95 1.71
CA ASN A 96 24.61 -38.38 0.50
C ASN A 96 23.58 -37.92 -0.53
N SER A 97 22.30 -37.89 -0.19
CA SER A 97 21.24 -37.43 -1.11
C SER A 97 21.45 -35.96 -1.47
N VAL A 98 21.91 -35.68 -2.70
CA VAL A 98 22.13 -34.35 -3.24
C VAL A 98 20.81 -33.58 -3.33
N ASP A 99 19.72 -34.27 -3.74
CA ASP A 99 18.37 -33.66 -3.79
C ASP A 99 17.89 -33.22 -2.41
N ALA A 100 18.09 -34.02 -1.37
CA ALA A 100 17.69 -33.67 -0.02
C ALA A 100 18.53 -32.49 0.52
N LEU A 101 19.84 -32.48 0.29
CA LEU A 101 20.74 -31.40 0.69
C LEU A 101 20.38 -30.08 0.00
N ASN A 102 20.15 -30.11 -1.32
CA ASN A 102 19.71 -28.93 -2.07
C ASN A 102 18.32 -28.45 -1.61
N GLY A 103 17.40 -29.39 -1.36
CA GLY A 103 16.06 -29.06 -0.84
C GLY A 103 16.09 -28.40 0.53
N ILE A 104 16.93 -28.88 1.45
CA ILE A 104 17.16 -28.24 2.76
C ILE A 104 17.74 -26.82 2.55
N GLY A 105 18.74 -26.70 1.69
CA GLY A 105 19.34 -25.39 1.35
C GLY A 105 18.30 -24.38 0.83
N MET A 106 17.42 -24.81 -0.08
CA MET A 106 16.33 -23.95 -0.59
C MET A 106 15.35 -23.55 0.51
N ALA A 107 14.89 -24.48 1.33
CA ALA A 107 13.93 -24.20 2.40
C ALA A 107 14.51 -23.28 3.50
N LEU A 108 15.80 -23.48 3.84
CA LEU A 108 16.54 -22.57 4.75
C LEU A 108 16.69 -21.17 4.16
N SER A 109 16.85 -21.05 2.84
CA SER A 109 16.92 -19.76 2.16
C SER A 109 15.62 -18.96 2.32
N GLU A 110 14.47 -19.63 2.23
CA GLU A 110 13.15 -19.00 2.39
C GLU A 110 12.89 -18.57 3.84
N THR A 111 13.46 -19.29 4.82
CA THR A 111 13.34 -18.93 6.25
C THR A 111 14.42 -17.94 6.73
N GLY A 112 15.26 -17.40 5.83
CA GLY A 112 16.29 -16.41 6.15
C GLY A 112 17.55 -16.98 6.81
N ARG A 113 17.68 -18.32 6.89
CA ARG A 113 18.85 -19.01 7.46
C ARG A 113 19.96 -19.19 6.41
N PHE A 114 20.44 -18.08 5.89
CA PHE A 114 21.29 -18.01 4.71
C PHE A 114 22.64 -18.74 4.87
N THR A 115 23.29 -18.61 6.03
CA THR A 115 24.59 -19.28 6.28
C THR A 115 24.46 -20.79 6.28
N ASP A 116 23.39 -21.30 6.92
CA ASP A 116 23.12 -22.73 6.95
C ASP A 116 22.79 -23.23 5.53
N ALA A 117 21.97 -22.47 4.78
CA ALA A 117 21.62 -22.80 3.41
C ALA A 117 22.85 -22.99 2.52
N ILE A 118 23.79 -22.03 2.56
CA ILE A 118 25.08 -22.11 1.80
C ILE A 118 25.83 -23.39 2.19
N SER A 119 25.92 -23.71 3.50
CA SER A 119 26.63 -24.92 3.96
C SER A 119 26.04 -26.21 3.38
N TYR A 120 24.70 -26.30 3.26
CA TYR A 120 24.04 -27.45 2.67
C TYR A 120 24.28 -27.53 1.15
N PHE A 121 24.25 -26.44 0.41
CA PHE A 121 24.59 -26.40 -1.00
C PHE A 121 26.06 -26.78 -1.24
N GLU A 122 27.00 -26.31 -0.42
CA GLU A 122 28.41 -26.69 -0.50
C GLU A 122 28.64 -28.18 -0.22
N LYS A 123 27.89 -28.77 0.72
CA LYS A 123 27.92 -30.24 0.95
C LYS A 123 27.41 -30.98 -0.28
N ALA A 124 26.28 -30.56 -0.85
CA ALA A 124 25.72 -31.16 -2.05
C ALA A 124 26.69 -31.08 -3.23
N PHE A 125 27.32 -29.92 -3.43
CA PHE A 125 28.34 -29.70 -4.45
C PHE A 125 29.56 -30.63 -4.29
N LYS A 126 30.07 -30.79 -3.05
CA LYS A 126 31.19 -31.69 -2.76
C LYS A 126 30.90 -33.16 -3.07
N ILE A 127 29.65 -33.60 -2.85
CA ILE A 127 29.22 -35.00 -3.09
C ILE A 127 29.05 -35.25 -4.59
N SER A 128 28.45 -34.30 -5.33
CA SER A 128 28.15 -34.45 -6.76
C SER A 128 29.34 -34.14 -7.68
N GLY A 129 30.36 -33.46 -7.17
CA GLY A 129 31.53 -33.04 -7.92
C GLY A 129 31.34 -31.77 -8.78
N GLU A 130 30.18 -31.55 -9.38
CA GLU A 130 29.83 -30.35 -10.20
C GLU A 130 28.32 -30.22 -10.37
N SER A 131 27.57 -29.95 -9.28
CA SER A 131 26.13 -29.76 -9.38
C SER A 131 25.80 -28.32 -9.72
N ILE A 132 25.28 -28.10 -10.91
CA ILE A 132 24.74 -26.81 -11.35
C ILE A 132 23.62 -26.34 -10.40
N ASP A 133 22.77 -27.28 -9.94
CA ASP A 133 21.67 -26.95 -9.01
C ASP A 133 22.18 -26.46 -7.66
N SER A 134 23.30 -27.01 -7.16
CA SER A 134 23.91 -26.53 -5.91
C SER A 134 24.55 -25.14 -6.09
N GLU A 135 25.23 -24.88 -7.22
CA GLU A 135 25.76 -23.55 -7.54
C GLU A 135 24.63 -22.53 -7.71
N TYR A 136 23.54 -22.90 -8.38
CA TYR A 136 22.34 -22.10 -8.49
C TYR A 136 21.77 -21.78 -7.10
N GLY A 137 21.67 -22.78 -6.20
CA GLY A 137 21.22 -22.57 -4.83
C GLY A 137 22.03 -21.51 -4.08
N VAL A 138 23.36 -21.53 -4.22
CA VAL A 138 24.23 -20.48 -3.64
C VAL A 138 23.97 -19.12 -4.28
N ALA A 139 23.79 -19.04 -5.61
CA ALA A 139 23.44 -17.80 -6.30
C ALA A 139 22.10 -17.24 -5.81
N TYR A 140 21.11 -18.13 -5.62
CA TYR A 140 19.81 -17.76 -5.10
C TYR A 140 19.90 -17.19 -3.67
N VAL A 141 20.69 -17.82 -2.78
CA VAL A 141 20.93 -17.28 -1.43
C VAL A 141 21.55 -15.88 -1.48
N TYR A 142 22.55 -15.67 -2.32
CA TYR A 142 23.15 -14.33 -2.48
C TYR A 142 22.12 -13.31 -2.96
N TYR A 143 21.25 -13.67 -3.88
CA TYR A 143 20.15 -12.82 -4.32
C TYR A 143 19.19 -12.46 -3.16
N LYS A 144 18.78 -13.45 -2.37
CA LYS A 144 17.91 -13.23 -1.18
C LYS A 144 18.58 -12.35 -0.11
N MET A 145 19.92 -12.37 -0.02
CA MET A 145 20.72 -11.50 0.84
C MET A 145 20.92 -10.09 0.28
N ASP A 146 20.31 -9.74 -0.85
CA ASP A 146 20.54 -8.53 -1.65
C ASP A 146 21.99 -8.34 -2.12
N LYS A 147 22.79 -9.41 -2.15
CA LYS A 147 24.17 -9.44 -2.66
C LYS A 147 24.18 -9.71 -4.16
N LYS A 148 23.49 -8.87 -4.94
CA LYS A 148 23.26 -9.04 -6.39
C LYS A 148 24.54 -9.28 -7.19
N LEU A 149 25.65 -8.59 -6.82
CA LEU A 149 26.94 -8.78 -7.50
C LEU A 149 27.47 -10.22 -7.34
N TRP A 150 27.37 -10.79 -6.14
CA TRP A 150 27.81 -12.16 -5.89
C TRP A 150 26.92 -13.18 -6.58
N ALA A 151 25.60 -12.95 -6.55
CA ALA A 151 24.64 -13.77 -7.30
C ALA A 151 24.97 -13.80 -8.80
N LYS A 152 25.18 -12.63 -9.42
CA LYS A 152 25.55 -12.53 -10.85
C LYS A 152 26.81 -13.30 -11.17
N ARG A 153 27.90 -13.16 -10.37
CA ARG A 153 29.13 -13.91 -10.59
C ARG A 153 28.95 -15.43 -10.57
N LYS A 154 28.10 -15.92 -9.64
CA LYS A 154 27.77 -17.35 -9.59
C LYS A 154 26.98 -17.81 -10.82
N LEU A 155 25.98 -17.03 -11.24
CA LEU A 155 25.19 -17.30 -12.44
C LEU A 155 26.05 -17.26 -13.72
N GLU A 156 26.97 -16.30 -13.83
CA GLU A 156 27.91 -16.21 -14.96
C GLU A 156 28.82 -17.46 -15.04
N ASN A 157 29.22 -18.05 -13.91
CA ASN A 157 29.94 -19.30 -13.91
C ASN A 157 29.08 -20.46 -14.41
N ILE A 158 27.83 -20.57 -13.95
CA ILE A 158 26.87 -21.56 -14.44
C ILE A 158 26.68 -21.42 -15.95
N PHE A 159 26.57 -20.21 -16.49
CA PHE A 159 26.39 -19.97 -17.94
C PHE A 159 27.58 -20.38 -18.79
N LYS A 160 28.80 -20.49 -18.22
CA LYS A 160 29.96 -21.04 -18.93
C LYS A 160 29.83 -22.53 -19.20
N SER A 161 29.22 -23.30 -18.27
CA SER A 161 29.01 -24.73 -18.40
C SER A 161 27.66 -25.08 -19.02
N ASN A 162 26.62 -24.33 -18.65
CA ASN A 162 25.26 -24.48 -19.18
C ASN A 162 24.60 -23.13 -19.46
N PRO A 163 24.75 -22.58 -20.69
CA PRO A 163 24.19 -21.28 -21.07
C PRO A 163 22.66 -21.20 -21.04
N TYR A 164 21.99 -22.36 -21.01
CA TYR A 164 20.53 -22.50 -21.08
C TYR A 164 19.94 -23.07 -19.78
N HIS A 165 20.65 -22.96 -18.65
CA HIS A 165 20.10 -23.42 -17.38
C HIS A 165 18.89 -22.54 -16.98
N PHE A 166 17.70 -23.13 -17.06
CA PHE A 166 16.41 -22.45 -16.95
C PHE A 166 16.28 -21.58 -15.69
N GLN A 167 16.51 -22.14 -14.51
CA GLN A 167 16.37 -21.43 -13.24
C GLN A 167 17.38 -20.28 -13.12
N SER A 168 18.60 -20.47 -13.63
CA SER A 168 19.63 -19.43 -13.62
C SER A 168 19.29 -18.26 -14.54
N LEU A 169 18.69 -18.54 -15.70
CA LEU A 169 18.20 -17.51 -16.60
C LEU A 169 17.07 -16.67 -15.97
N LEU A 170 16.11 -17.34 -15.31
CA LEU A 170 15.04 -16.65 -14.60
C LEU A 170 15.57 -15.81 -13.43
N LEU A 171 16.54 -16.31 -12.66
CA LEU A 171 17.14 -15.55 -11.56
C LEU A 171 17.94 -14.35 -12.05
N MET A 172 18.66 -14.48 -13.19
CA MET A 172 19.35 -13.34 -13.80
C MET A 172 18.33 -12.29 -14.28
N ALA A 173 17.20 -12.72 -14.83
CA ALA A 173 16.12 -11.81 -15.21
C ALA A 173 15.53 -11.07 -14.00
N ASP A 174 15.37 -11.74 -12.84
CA ASP A 174 14.98 -11.07 -11.59
C ASP A 174 15.96 -10.00 -11.17
N ILE A 175 17.26 -10.32 -11.17
CA ILE A 175 18.31 -9.35 -10.82
C ILE A 175 18.27 -8.15 -11.76
N LYS A 176 18.12 -8.37 -13.08
CA LYS A 176 18.00 -7.28 -14.07
C LYS A 176 16.75 -6.44 -13.89
N THR A 177 15.65 -7.09 -13.52
CA THR A 177 14.38 -6.42 -13.21
C THR A 177 14.52 -5.53 -11.98
N ASP A 178 15.20 -5.99 -10.93
CA ASP A 178 15.47 -5.23 -9.72
C ASP A 178 16.47 -4.07 -9.95
N GLU A 179 17.35 -4.20 -10.95
CA GLU A 179 18.25 -3.14 -11.40
C GLU A 179 17.54 -2.11 -12.30
N GLY A 180 16.24 -2.27 -12.60
CA GLY A 180 15.49 -1.45 -13.55
C GLY A 180 15.83 -1.70 -15.03
N ARG A 181 16.63 -2.71 -15.34
CA ARG A 181 17.12 -3.05 -16.69
C ARG A 181 16.16 -4.01 -17.39
N LEU A 182 14.88 -3.57 -17.56
CA LEU A 182 13.80 -4.43 -18.05
C LEU A 182 14.05 -5.04 -19.43
N LYS A 183 14.69 -4.31 -20.34
CA LYS A 183 15.04 -4.82 -21.67
C LYS A 183 15.99 -6.01 -21.60
N GLU A 184 16.98 -5.96 -20.71
CA GLU A 184 17.92 -7.08 -20.53
C GLU A 184 17.24 -8.25 -19.81
N ALA A 185 16.36 -7.97 -18.83
CA ALA A 185 15.58 -9.00 -18.18
C ALA A 185 14.74 -9.82 -19.18
N ARG A 186 14.08 -9.15 -20.15
CA ARG A 186 13.33 -9.80 -21.23
C ARG A 186 14.19 -10.80 -22.01
N VAL A 187 15.41 -10.41 -22.43
CA VAL A 187 16.32 -11.28 -23.18
C VAL A 187 16.64 -12.57 -22.42
N PHE A 188 16.84 -12.48 -21.09
CA PHE A 188 17.11 -13.67 -20.27
C PHE A 188 15.89 -14.58 -20.16
N VAL A 189 14.69 -14.02 -20.05
CA VAL A 189 13.46 -14.83 -19.98
C VAL A 189 13.13 -15.46 -21.33
N GLU A 190 13.32 -14.76 -22.46
CA GLU A 190 13.15 -15.33 -23.79
C GLU A 190 14.06 -16.55 -23.98
N LYS A 191 15.34 -16.46 -23.60
CA LYS A 191 16.25 -17.62 -23.60
C LYS A 191 15.79 -18.76 -22.68
N ALA A 192 15.18 -18.42 -21.54
CA ALA A 192 14.63 -19.43 -20.62
C ALA A 192 13.43 -20.15 -21.26
N ILE A 193 12.52 -19.42 -21.90
CA ILE A 193 11.37 -19.99 -22.61
C ILE A 193 11.85 -20.93 -23.73
N ASP A 194 12.82 -20.48 -24.53
CA ASP A 194 13.40 -21.28 -25.61
C ASP A 194 14.05 -22.57 -25.09
N SER A 195 14.60 -22.56 -23.86
CA SER A 195 15.29 -23.71 -23.26
C SER A 195 14.37 -24.75 -22.63
N ALA A 196 13.21 -24.34 -22.10
CA ALA A 196 12.35 -25.18 -21.26
C ALA A 196 11.06 -25.65 -21.96
N GLY A 197 10.80 -25.23 -23.20
CA GLY A 197 9.70 -25.68 -24.06
C GLY A 197 8.31 -25.42 -23.47
N GLU A 198 7.81 -26.29 -22.62
CA GLU A 198 6.43 -26.29 -22.10
C GLU A 198 6.29 -25.85 -20.63
N SER A 199 7.26 -25.12 -20.08
CA SER A 199 7.14 -24.63 -18.71
C SER A 199 6.31 -23.35 -18.63
N PRO A 200 5.26 -23.28 -17.78
CA PRO A 200 4.49 -22.07 -17.59
C PRO A 200 5.31 -20.95 -16.92
N ASP A 201 6.37 -21.28 -16.17
CA ASP A 201 7.13 -20.33 -15.34
C ASP A 201 7.86 -19.28 -16.17
N GLY A 202 8.39 -19.66 -17.35
CA GLY A 202 9.01 -18.73 -18.28
C GLY A 202 8.03 -17.67 -18.75
N HIS A 203 6.84 -18.10 -19.18
CA HIS A 203 5.78 -17.20 -19.62
C HIS A 203 5.25 -16.32 -18.47
N ILE A 204 5.10 -16.86 -17.26
CA ILE A 204 4.71 -16.09 -16.08
C ILE A 204 5.75 -15.00 -15.79
N LYS A 205 7.03 -15.34 -15.83
CA LYS A 205 8.13 -14.39 -15.61
C LYS A 205 8.14 -13.29 -16.67
N TYR A 206 7.95 -13.65 -17.94
CA TYR A 206 7.88 -12.69 -19.04
C TYR A 206 6.72 -11.71 -18.87
N GLY A 207 5.53 -12.23 -18.61
CA GLY A 207 4.35 -11.42 -18.32
C GLY A 207 4.54 -10.50 -17.11
N SER A 208 5.19 -10.98 -16.05
CA SER A 208 5.46 -10.16 -14.86
C SER A 208 6.43 -8.99 -15.13
N ILE A 209 7.43 -9.16 -16.00
CA ILE A 209 8.34 -8.08 -16.41
C ILE A 209 7.60 -7.03 -17.25
N LEU A 210 6.76 -7.49 -18.17
CA LEU A 210 5.94 -6.61 -19.01
C LEU A 210 4.93 -5.83 -18.18
N LEU A 211 4.28 -6.49 -17.22
CA LEU A 211 3.36 -5.83 -16.29
C LEU A 211 4.07 -4.78 -15.45
N LYS A 212 5.31 -5.05 -14.99
CA LYS A 212 6.13 -4.06 -14.29
C LYS A 212 6.49 -2.88 -15.22
N ASN A 213 6.80 -3.13 -16.49
CA ASN A 213 7.04 -2.05 -17.45
C ASN A 213 5.81 -1.16 -17.62
N TYR A 214 4.63 -1.76 -17.80
CA TYR A 214 3.37 -1.02 -17.85
C TYR A 214 3.12 -0.17 -16.59
N MET A 215 3.34 -0.71 -15.40
CA MET A 215 3.14 0.02 -14.14
C MET A 215 4.03 1.26 -14.05
N ILE A 216 5.24 1.21 -14.60
CA ILE A 216 6.20 2.32 -14.59
C ILE A 216 5.89 3.33 -15.70
N THR A 217 5.64 2.84 -16.91
CA THR A 217 5.58 3.70 -18.12
C THR A 217 4.18 4.07 -18.55
N GLY A 218 3.17 3.28 -18.17
CA GLY A 218 1.80 3.37 -18.70
C GLY A 218 1.67 2.83 -20.13
N ASP A 219 2.68 2.12 -20.64
CA ASP A 219 2.73 1.59 -22.02
C ASP A 219 1.70 0.45 -22.23
N ALA A 220 0.64 0.74 -22.96
CA ALA A 220 -0.46 -0.20 -23.19
C ALA A 220 -0.01 -1.47 -23.95
N ASP A 221 0.96 -1.37 -24.85
CA ASP A 221 1.47 -2.53 -25.61
C ASP A 221 2.09 -3.55 -24.65
N SER A 222 2.79 -3.09 -23.61
CA SER A 222 3.34 -3.96 -22.56
C SER A 222 2.26 -4.69 -21.77
N LEU A 223 1.08 -4.07 -21.58
CA LEU A 223 -0.03 -4.74 -20.88
C LEU A 223 -0.65 -5.83 -21.77
N ASP A 224 -0.80 -5.58 -23.05
CA ASP A 224 -1.31 -6.54 -24.02
C ASP A 224 -0.37 -7.74 -24.20
N GLU A 225 0.93 -7.51 -24.34
CA GLU A 225 1.94 -8.56 -24.37
C GLU A 225 1.97 -9.39 -23.07
N ALA A 226 1.80 -8.73 -21.91
CA ALA A 226 1.72 -9.42 -20.61
C ALA A 226 0.52 -10.37 -20.58
N ARG A 227 -0.66 -9.91 -21.03
CA ARG A 227 -1.87 -10.73 -21.14
C ARG A 227 -1.65 -11.95 -22.03
N GLU A 228 -1.04 -11.78 -23.19
CA GLU A 228 -0.71 -12.89 -24.09
C GLU A 228 0.20 -13.91 -23.42
N SER A 229 1.23 -13.44 -22.73
CA SER A 229 2.19 -14.32 -22.04
C SER A 229 1.53 -15.13 -20.91
N PHE A 230 0.71 -14.51 -20.07
CA PHE A 230 -0.04 -15.25 -19.05
C PHE A 230 -1.09 -16.20 -19.67
N SER A 231 -1.69 -15.84 -20.79
CA SER A 231 -2.61 -16.73 -21.53
C SER A 231 -1.90 -17.98 -22.02
N ARG A 232 -0.65 -17.87 -22.51
CA ARG A 232 0.19 -19.00 -22.87
C ARG A 232 0.51 -19.89 -21.66
N ALA A 233 0.83 -19.27 -20.51
CA ALA A 233 1.04 -20.03 -19.25
C ALA A 233 -0.23 -20.79 -18.84
N LEU A 234 -1.42 -20.19 -18.97
CA LEU A 234 -2.71 -20.84 -18.67
C LEU A 234 -3.11 -21.91 -19.70
N ALA A 235 -2.65 -21.81 -20.95
CA ALA A 235 -2.83 -22.86 -21.94
C ALA A 235 -2.05 -24.14 -21.55
N ILE A 236 -0.86 -23.97 -20.93
CA ILE A 236 -0.06 -25.09 -20.41
C ILE A 236 -0.66 -25.62 -19.09
N ASN A 237 -1.02 -24.74 -18.16
CA ASN A 237 -1.62 -25.09 -16.88
C ASN A 237 -2.78 -24.16 -16.52
N PRO A 238 -4.05 -24.53 -16.85
CA PRO A 238 -5.23 -23.70 -16.58
C PRO A 238 -5.50 -23.39 -15.11
N ALA A 239 -5.01 -24.23 -14.18
CA ALA A 239 -5.15 -24.04 -12.74
C ALA A 239 -3.94 -23.31 -12.11
N ASN A 240 -3.01 -22.79 -12.91
CA ASN A 240 -1.85 -22.10 -12.36
C ASN A 240 -2.30 -20.88 -11.56
N PHE A 241 -2.02 -20.91 -10.27
CA PHE A 241 -2.42 -19.86 -9.31
C PHE A 241 -1.92 -18.47 -9.73
N ARG A 242 -0.60 -18.39 -10.04
CA ARG A 242 0.04 -17.09 -10.33
C ARG A 242 -0.49 -16.49 -11.62
N ALA A 243 -0.60 -17.29 -12.68
CA ALA A 243 -1.10 -16.82 -13.96
C ALA A 243 -2.57 -16.36 -13.88
N ASN A 244 -3.43 -17.09 -13.15
CA ASN A 244 -4.82 -16.66 -12.92
C ASN A 244 -4.86 -15.37 -12.11
N MET A 245 -4.02 -15.24 -11.07
CA MET A 245 -3.97 -14.03 -10.25
C MET A 245 -3.52 -12.81 -11.07
N ASP A 246 -2.45 -12.95 -11.85
CA ASP A 246 -1.91 -11.86 -12.68
C ASP A 246 -2.87 -11.48 -13.82
N MET A 247 -3.60 -12.44 -14.42
CA MET A 247 -4.68 -12.14 -15.39
C MET A 247 -5.84 -11.38 -14.75
N GLY A 248 -6.21 -11.72 -13.52
CA GLY A 248 -7.18 -10.96 -12.75
C GLY A 248 -6.71 -9.51 -12.50
N LEU A 249 -5.46 -9.32 -12.12
CA LEU A 249 -4.86 -7.99 -11.92
C LEU A 249 -4.81 -7.18 -13.22
N ILE A 250 -4.43 -7.79 -14.36
CA ILE A 250 -4.50 -7.14 -15.67
C ILE A 250 -5.92 -6.64 -15.96
N SER A 251 -6.93 -7.48 -15.73
CA SER A 251 -8.31 -7.09 -15.96
C SER A 251 -8.74 -5.92 -15.06
N LEU A 252 -8.27 -5.84 -13.81
CA LEU A 252 -8.49 -4.69 -12.92
C LEU A 252 -7.80 -3.43 -13.44
N MET A 253 -6.55 -3.53 -13.88
CA MET A 253 -5.79 -2.41 -14.47
C MET A 253 -6.43 -1.90 -15.76
N GLU A 254 -6.97 -2.78 -16.59
CA GLU A 254 -7.72 -2.40 -17.81
C GLU A 254 -9.02 -1.66 -17.48
N ILE A 255 -9.70 -2.00 -16.40
CA ILE A 255 -10.86 -1.24 -15.93
C ILE A 255 -10.43 0.17 -15.53
N GLU A 256 -9.30 0.30 -14.81
CA GLU A 256 -8.76 1.61 -14.45
C GLU A 256 -8.34 2.43 -15.67
N ASP A 257 -7.66 1.81 -16.66
CA ASP A 257 -7.30 2.47 -17.92
C ASP A 257 -8.52 2.95 -18.67
N TYR A 258 -9.53 2.10 -18.78
CA TYR A 258 -10.77 2.45 -19.43
C TYR A 258 -11.47 3.62 -18.74
N ASN A 259 -11.52 3.61 -17.41
CA ASN A 259 -12.09 4.70 -16.61
C ASN A 259 -11.28 6.00 -16.79
N PHE A 260 -9.94 5.91 -16.82
CA PHE A 260 -9.07 7.05 -17.08
C PHE A 260 -9.33 7.65 -18.47
N GLN A 261 -9.30 6.84 -19.53
CA GLN A 261 -9.57 7.30 -20.90
C GLN A 261 -10.98 7.89 -21.03
N SER A 262 -11.99 7.23 -20.46
CA SER A 262 -13.37 7.73 -20.42
C SER A 262 -13.46 9.08 -19.69
N SER A 263 -12.66 9.27 -18.65
CA SER A 263 -12.59 10.53 -17.91
C SER A 263 -11.97 11.67 -18.72
N LEU A 264 -11.06 11.36 -19.64
CA LEU A 264 -10.45 12.35 -20.55
C LEU A 264 -11.35 12.69 -21.73
N SER A 265 -12.03 11.71 -22.30
CA SER A 265 -12.85 11.84 -23.53
C SER A 265 -14.32 12.22 -23.29
N GLY A 266 -14.81 12.05 -22.07
CA GLY A 266 -16.21 12.33 -21.69
C GLY A 266 -17.21 11.24 -22.11
N GLY A 267 -16.75 10.00 -22.40
CA GLY A 267 -17.65 8.91 -22.80
C GLY A 267 -17.06 7.51 -22.54
N GLY A 268 -17.94 6.53 -22.27
CA GLY A 268 -17.54 5.13 -22.07
C GLY A 268 -18.69 4.17 -22.35
N SER A 269 -18.37 2.92 -22.71
CA SER A 269 -19.34 1.85 -22.94
C SER A 269 -19.51 0.98 -21.71
N PRO A 270 -20.72 0.88 -21.13
CA PRO A 270 -21.00 0.01 -19.97
C PRO A 270 -20.74 -1.47 -20.26
N ASP A 271 -20.95 -1.94 -21.50
CA ASP A 271 -20.77 -3.35 -21.86
C ASP A 271 -19.30 -3.76 -21.84
N ILE A 272 -18.40 -2.89 -22.30
CA ILE A 272 -16.95 -3.13 -22.25
C ILE A 272 -16.51 -3.25 -20.79
N LEU A 273 -16.95 -2.34 -19.92
CA LEU A 273 -16.65 -2.40 -18.49
C LEU A 273 -17.17 -3.68 -17.84
N LYS A 274 -18.40 -4.07 -18.18
CA LYS A 274 -18.99 -5.32 -17.66
C LYS A 274 -18.14 -6.52 -18.04
N SER A 275 -17.77 -6.66 -19.30
CA SER A 275 -16.93 -7.77 -19.78
C SER A 275 -15.59 -7.84 -19.04
N LYS A 276 -14.92 -6.70 -18.82
CA LYS A 276 -13.64 -6.65 -18.10
C LYS A 276 -13.80 -7.02 -16.61
N ARG A 277 -14.89 -6.58 -15.96
CA ARG A 277 -15.23 -6.92 -14.59
C ARG A 277 -15.49 -8.41 -14.40
N ASP A 278 -16.30 -9.00 -15.29
CA ASP A 278 -16.62 -10.43 -15.28
C ASP A 278 -15.34 -11.26 -15.47
N SER A 279 -14.43 -10.82 -16.35
CA SER A 279 -13.11 -11.44 -16.53
C SER A 279 -12.26 -11.39 -15.28
N ALA A 280 -12.15 -10.22 -14.62
CA ALA A 280 -11.40 -10.07 -13.38
C ALA A 280 -11.90 -11.04 -12.30
N ILE A 281 -13.21 -11.05 -12.05
CA ILE A 281 -13.84 -11.93 -11.06
C ILE A 281 -13.56 -13.41 -11.41
N SER A 282 -13.72 -13.81 -12.68
CA SER A 282 -13.51 -15.19 -13.11
C SER A 282 -12.09 -15.68 -12.85
N TYR A 283 -11.07 -14.91 -13.23
CA TYR A 283 -9.68 -15.28 -13.01
C TYR A 283 -9.31 -15.32 -11.52
N ILE A 284 -9.72 -14.33 -10.73
CA ILE A 284 -9.41 -14.28 -9.30
C ILE A 284 -10.15 -15.41 -8.55
N LEU A 285 -11.38 -15.78 -8.94
CA LEU A 285 -12.07 -16.95 -8.39
C LEU A 285 -11.29 -18.25 -8.63
N LYS A 286 -10.79 -18.48 -9.85
CA LYS A 286 -9.94 -19.65 -10.14
C LYS A 286 -8.67 -19.65 -9.27
N ALA A 287 -8.04 -18.51 -9.07
CA ALA A 287 -6.91 -18.41 -8.14
C ALA A 287 -7.34 -18.72 -6.71
N SER A 288 -8.53 -18.29 -6.26
CA SER A 288 -9.06 -18.53 -4.92
C SER A 288 -9.37 -19.98 -4.61
N GLU A 289 -9.63 -20.81 -5.64
CA GLU A 289 -9.81 -22.26 -5.50
C GLU A 289 -8.51 -22.96 -5.07
N VAL A 290 -7.37 -22.40 -5.49
CA VAL A 290 -6.04 -22.94 -5.14
C VAL A 290 -5.56 -22.40 -3.80
N ASN A 291 -5.66 -21.08 -3.57
CA ASN A 291 -5.21 -20.45 -2.34
C ASN A 291 -6.03 -19.20 -2.01
N LYS A 292 -6.50 -19.12 -0.76
CA LYS A 292 -7.21 -17.94 -0.22
C LYS A 292 -6.26 -17.04 0.56
N SER A 293 -5.18 -16.61 -0.08
CA SER A 293 -4.24 -15.63 0.48
C SER A 293 -4.87 -14.24 0.68
N ARG A 294 -4.14 -13.36 1.36
CA ARG A 294 -4.54 -11.95 1.55
C ARG A 294 -4.80 -11.27 0.21
N SER A 295 -3.84 -11.35 -0.71
CA SER A 295 -3.92 -10.73 -2.02
C SER A 295 -5.11 -11.20 -2.85
N VAL A 296 -5.45 -12.49 -2.79
CA VAL A 296 -6.61 -13.05 -3.49
C VAL A 296 -7.92 -12.51 -2.93
N LEU A 297 -8.10 -12.55 -1.59
CA LEU A 297 -9.33 -12.06 -0.96
C LEU A 297 -9.51 -10.55 -1.20
N TYR A 298 -8.41 -9.82 -1.14
CA TYR A 298 -8.42 -8.38 -1.40
C TYR A 298 -8.77 -8.07 -2.87
N SER A 299 -8.10 -8.70 -3.83
CA SER A 299 -8.34 -8.47 -5.26
C SER A 299 -9.74 -8.90 -5.68
N LEU A 300 -10.28 -9.97 -5.07
CA LEU A 300 -11.66 -10.39 -5.29
C LEU A 300 -12.65 -9.33 -4.77
N ALA A 301 -12.39 -8.79 -3.59
CA ALA A 301 -13.21 -7.71 -3.04
C ALA A 301 -13.16 -6.45 -3.92
N LEU A 302 -11.97 -6.11 -4.44
CA LEU A 302 -11.79 -4.99 -5.37
C LEU A 302 -12.55 -5.21 -6.69
N ALA A 303 -12.50 -6.43 -7.25
CA ALA A 303 -13.23 -6.79 -8.45
C ALA A 303 -14.76 -6.67 -8.25
N TYR A 304 -15.29 -7.11 -7.11
CA TYR A 304 -16.70 -6.92 -6.76
C TYR A 304 -17.05 -5.44 -6.55
N ASP A 305 -16.18 -4.66 -5.90
CA ASP A 305 -16.37 -3.20 -5.76
C ASP A 305 -16.49 -2.54 -7.14
N MET A 306 -15.56 -2.83 -8.04
CA MET A 306 -15.56 -2.31 -9.42
C MET A 306 -16.75 -2.81 -10.24
N SER A 307 -17.31 -3.99 -9.93
CA SER A 307 -18.51 -4.51 -10.60
C SER A 307 -19.81 -3.87 -10.10
N GLY A 308 -19.76 -3.14 -8.97
CA GLY A 308 -20.91 -2.56 -8.30
C GLY A 308 -21.60 -3.49 -7.31
N ASP A 309 -21.12 -4.73 -7.13
CA ASP A 309 -21.61 -5.64 -6.10
C ASP A 309 -20.97 -5.29 -4.74
N LYS A 310 -21.56 -4.27 -4.10
CA LYS A 310 -21.06 -3.72 -2.84
C LYS A 310 -21.17 -4.70 -1.66
N ASN A 311 -22.11 -5.61 -1.70
CA ASN A 311 -22.29 -6.59 -0.63
C ASN A 311 -21.17 -7.64 -0.67
N SER A 312 -20.93 -8.24 -1.83
CA SER A 312 -19.84 -9.20 -2.00
C SER A 312 -18.47 -8.54 -1.77
N ALA A 313 -18.29 -7.29 -2.19
CA ALA A 313 -17.08 -6.52 -1.91
C ALA A 313 -16.84 -6.39 -0.41
N LEU A 314 -17.83 -5.90 0.35
CA LEU A 314 -17.72 -5.72 1.80
C LEU A 314 -17.48 -7.04 2.54
N GLU A 315 -18.20 -8.11 2.17
CA GLU A 315 -18.04 -9.43 2.78
C GLU A 315 -16.62 -9.97 2.62
N ASN A 316 -16.06 -9.89 1.41
CA ASN A 316 -14.69 -10.34 1.14
C ASN A 316 -13.65 -9.47 1.86
N MET A 317 -13.82 -8.14 1.89
CA MET A 317 -12.93 -7.23 2.64
C MET A 317 -12.97 -7.55 4.15
N LEU A 318 -14.15 -7.73 4.75
CA LEU A 318 -14.28 -8.06 6.17
C LEU A 318 -13.71 -9.46 6.48
N SER A 319 -13.89 -10.42 5.58
CA SER A 319 -13.27 -11.75 5.69
C SER A 319 -11.74 -11.67 5.66
N ALA A 320 -11.18 -10.86 4.76
CA ALA A 320 -9.75 -10.59 4.71
C ALA A 320 -9.26 -9.90 6.00
N TYR A 321 -9.95 -8.86 6.46
CA TYR A 321 -9.57 -8.12 7.67
C TYR A 321 -9.61 -9.00 8.93
N LYS A 322 -10.59 -9.89 9.05
CA LYS A 322 -10.65 -10.86 10.15
C LYS A 322 -9.42 -11.79 10.20
N LYS A 323 -8.86 -12.14 9.03
CA LYS A 323 -7.65 -12.96 8.94
C LYS A 323 -6.37 -12.14 9.15
N PHE A 324 -6.37 -10.89 8.69
CA PHE A 324 -5.20 -10.00 8.66
C PHE A 324 -5.52 -8.64 9.33
N PRO A 325 -5.80 -8.61 10.66
CA PRO A 325 -6.26 -7.40 11.33
C PRO A 325 -5.17 -6.31 11.50
N SER A 326 -3.92 -6.64 11.25
CA SER A 326 -2.81 -5.69 11.25
C SER A 326 -2.57 -5.01 9.90
N ASP A 327 -3.35 -5.37 8.88
CA ASP A 327 -3.21 -4.81 7.53
C ASP A 327 -3.81 -3.39 7.47
N ALA A 328 -2.93 -2.39 7.45
CA ALA A 328 -3.32 -0.99 7.49
C ALA A 328 -3.95 -0.49 6.17
N LEU A 329 -3.50 -1.04 5.01
CA LEU A 329 -4.09 -0.70 3.71
C LEU A 329 -5.50 -1.26 3.60
N LEU A 330 -5.70 -2.51 3.97
CA LEU A 330 -7.04 -3.12 3.99
C LEU A 330 -7.99 -2.39 4.95
N LYS A 331 -7.51 -2.00 6.14
CA LYS A 331 -8.29 -1.17 7.08
C LYS A 331 -8.68 0.16 6.46
N GLY A 332 -7.70 0.87 5.87
CA GLY A 332 -7.95 2.15 5.19
C GLY A 332 -8.96 2.01 4.05
N LYS A 333 -8.84 0.96 3.23
CA LYS A 333 -9.82 0.66 2.16
C LYS A 333 -11.21 0.42 2.70
N LEU A 334 -11.35 -0.39 3.77
CA LEU A 334 -12.64 -0.69 4.39
C LEU A 334 -13.33 0.57 4.94
N GLU A 335 -12.60 1.39 5.68
CA GLU A 335 -13.14 2.65 6.21
C GLU A 335 -13.62 3.57 5.09
N ASN A 336 -12.80 3.76 4.04
CA ASN A 336 -13.15 4.58 2.89
C ASN A 336 -14.34 4.00 2.11
N PHE A 337 -14.35 2.67 1.91
CA PHE A 337 -15.44 1.98 1.25
C PHE A 337 -16.79 2.17 1.94
N LEU A 338 -16.82 2.06 3.27
CA LEU A 338 -18.04 2.27 4.07
C LEU A 338 -18.57 3.71 3.98
N ILE A 339 -17.68 4.69 3.86
CA ILE A 339 -18.06 6.10 3.71
C ILE A 339 -18.54 6.40 2.29
N LEU A 340 -17.76 6.02 1.27
CA LEU A 340 -18.03 6.33 -0.14
C LEU A 340 -19.30 5.63 -0.66
N ASN A 341 -19.70 4.53 -0.04
CA ASN A 341 -20.92 3.78 -0.39
C ASN A 341 -22.10 4.04 0.57
N ASP A 342 -22.06 5.14 1.33
CA ASP A 342 -23.15 5.63 2.19
C ASP A 342 -23.72 4.59 3.18
N TYR A 343 -22.88 3.68 3.67
CA TYR A 343 -23.31 2.76 4.73
C TYR A 343 -23.71 3.56 5.97
N LYS A 344 -24.86 3.25 6.56
CA LYS A 344 -25.38 3.96 7.75
C LYS A 344 -24.38 3.91 8.90
N SER A 345 -24.31 4.98 9.71
CA SER A 345 -23.44 5.04 10.89
C SER A 345 -23.69 3.92 11.91
N ALA A 346 -24.91 3.38 11.96
CA ALA A 346 -25.25 2.23 12.78
C ALA A 346 -24.79 0.87 12.20
N HIS A 347 -24.14 0.84 11.03
CA HIS A 347 -23.63 -0.40 10.46
C HIS A 347 -22.52 -0.99 11.36
N PRO A 348 -22.54 -2.32 11.69
CA PRO A 348 -21.63 -2.92 12.65
C PRO A 348 -20.15 -2.67 12.35
N ALA A 349 -19.74 -2.71 11.06
CA ALA A 349 -18.36 -2.45 10.66
C ALA A 349 -17.96 -0.98 10.92
N ARG A 350 -18.87 -0.01 10.72
CA ARG A 350 -18.59 1.41 11.05
C ARG A 350 -18.41 1.62 12.53
N ILE A 351 -19.26 0.99 13.37
CA ILE A 351 -19.14 1.04 14.83
C ILE A 351 -17.83 0.41 15.29
N MET A 352 -17.44 -0.74 14.71
CA MET A 352 -16.16 -1.40 15.00
C MET A 352 -14.98 -0.48 14.74
N PHE A 353 -14.88 0.10 13.54
CA PHE A 353 -13.76 1.00 13.19
C PHE A 353 -13.78 2.31 13.97
N ALA A 354 -14.97 2.83 14.31
CA ALA A 354 -15.09 3.98 15.22
C ALA A 354 -14.44 3.66 16.57
N GLY A 355 -14.75 2.51 17.16
CA GLY A 355 -14.18 2.06 18.43
C GLY A 355 -12.67 1.85 18.38
N GLU A 356 -12.16 1.23 17.30
CA GLU A 356 -10.71 1.04 17.10
C GLU A 356 -9.98 2.39 17.02
N ASN A 357 -10.51 3.35 16.26
CA ASN A 357 -9.91 4.69 16.16
C ASN A 357 -9.97 5.46 17.48
N ALA A 358 -11.06 5.34 18.25
CA ALA A 358 -11.15 5.92 19.59
C ALA A 358 -10.09 5.34 20.54
N GLU A 359 -9.84 4.03 20.49
CA GLU A 359 -8.79 3.40 21.30
C GLU A 359 -7.38 3.86 20.88
N LEU A 360 -7.12 3.96 19.59
CA LEU A 360 -5.86 4.51 19.08
C LEU A 360 -5.64 5.95 19.54
N SER A 361 -6.70 6.76 19.60
CA SER A 361 -6.63 8.10 20.17
C SER A 361 -6.19 8.06 21.64
N ARG A 362 -6.77 7.17 22.47
CA ARG A 362 -6.40 7.02 23.90
C ARG A 362 -4.94 6.61 24.08
N LEU A 363 -4.45 5.70 23.23
CA LEU A 363 -3.04 5.27 23.25
C LEU A 363 -2.10 6.45 22.93
N ASN A 364 -2.37 7.20 21.86
CA ASN A 364 -1.56 8.35 21.48
C ASN A 364 -1.62 9.50 22.51
N ARG A 365 -2.74 9.64 23.23
CA ARG A 365 -2.88 10.62 24.32
C ARG A 365 -1.90 10.33 25.46
N ARG A 366 -1.67 9.07 25.80
CA ARG A 366 -0.70 8.68 26.85
C ARG A 366 0.73 9.06 26.48
N GLU A 367 1.03 9.11 25.19
CA GLU A 367 2.34 9.48 24.64
C GLU A 367 2.44 10.98 24.31
N SER A 368 1.40 11.77 24.61
CA SER A 368 1.32 13.21 24.30
C SER A 368 1.49 13.55 22.80
N LEU A 369 1.08 12.65 21.91
CA LEU A 369 1.13 12.83 20.47
C LEU A 369 -0.14 13.55 19.99
N HIS A 370 -0.21 14.86 20.18
CA HIS A 370 -1.42 15.67 19.99
C HIS A 370 -2.02 15.58 18.58
N THR A 371 -1.21 15.64 17.55
CA THR A 371 -1.67 15.52 16.15
C THR A 371 -2.35 14.18 15.90
N ASN A 372 -1.74 13.09 16.39
CA ASN A 372 -2.29 11.74 16.26
C ASN A 372 -3.64 11.61 16.99
N VAL A 373 -3.74 12.18 18.19
CA VAL A 373 -4.99 12.15 18.97
C VAL A 373 -6.14 12.77 18.18
N ILE A 374 -5.94 13.98 17.65
CA ILE A 374 -6.97 14.68 16.86
C ILE A 374 -7.30 13.87 15.60
N TYR A 375 -6.29 13.34 14.92
CA TYR A 375 -6.47 12.51 13.73
C TYR A 375 -7.41 11.33 14.02
N TYR A 376 -7.12 10.54 15.06
CA TYR A 376 -7.91 9.37 15.38
C TYR A 376 -9.31 9.70 15.95
N LEU A 377 -9.46 10.78 16.72
CA LEU A 377 -10.79 11.24 17.16
C LEU A 377 -11.66 11.65 15.96
N ARG A 378 -11.12 12.43 15.04
CA ARG A 378 -11.84 12.82 13.82
C ARG A 378 -12.15 11.62 12.91
N ARG A 379 -11.23 10.64 12.82
CA ARG A 379 -11.46 9.42 12.05
C ARG A 379 -12.53 8.54 12.70
N SER A 380 -12.56 8.47 14.02
CA SER A 380 -13.64 7.83 14.76
C SER A 380 -15.00 8.50 14.48
N LEU A 381 -15.06 9.83 14.50
CA LEU A 381 -16.28 10.59 14.18
C LEU A 381 -16.68 10.50 12.69
N LEU A 382 -15.73 10.30 11.78
CA LEU A 382 -16.04 10.00 10.39
C LEU A 382 -16.79 8.66 10.26
N MET A 383 -16.40 7.66 11.06
CA MET A 383 -17.08 6.36 11.11
C MET A 383 -18.42 6.45 11.84
N ASN A 384 -18.47 7.08 13.00
CA ASN A 384 -19.69 7.27 13.80
C ASN A 384 -19.89 8.75 14.18
N PRO A 385 -20.52 9.55 13.31
CA PRO A 385 -20.75 10.97 13.57
C PRO A 385 -21.61 11.27 14.81
N LEU A 386 -22.35 10.27 15.30
CA LEU A 386 -23.23 10.39 16.46
C LEU A 386 -22.55 9.98 17.77
N ASP A 387 -21.25 9.69 17.77
CA ASP A 387 -20.53 9.32 18.99
C ASP A 387 -20.28 10.54 19.87
N ARG A 388 -21.11 10.65 20.90
CA ARG A 388 -21.04 11.77 21.84
C ARG A 388 -19.76 11.75 22.67
N GLU A 389 -19.32 10.58 23.15
CA GLU A 389 -18.14 10.47 24.00
C GLU A 389 -16.89 10.92 23.25
N VAL A 390 -16.75 10.50 21.99
CA VAL A 390 -15.64 10.90 21.12
C VAL A 390 -15.66 12.41 20.82
N ARG A 391 -16.85 13.03 20.63
CA ARG A 391 -16.96 14.48 20.47
C ARG A 391 -16.56 15.23 21.72
N GLU A 392 -16.98 14.77 22.90
CA GLU A 392 -16.58 15.35 24.18
C GLU A 392 -15.05 15.31 24.34
N GLN A 393 -14.40 14.18 23.99
CA GLN A 393 -12.95 14.07 24.01
C GLN A 393 -12.28 15.04 23.03
N LEU A 394 -12.86 15.28 21.86
CA LEU A 394 -12.35 16.24 20.88
C LEU A 394 -12.48 17.68 21.39
N ILE A 395 -13.59 18.02 22.03
CA ILE A 395 -13.81 19.32 22.70
C ILE A 395 -12.75 19.56 23.78
N ASP A 396 -12.50 18.57 24.64
CA ASP A 396 -11.46 18.62 25.67
C ASP A 396 -10.08 18.87 25.06
N TYR A 397 -9.80 18.20 23.94
CA TYR A 397 -8.52 18.33 23.27
C TYR A 397 -8.33 19.70 22.61
N TYR A 398 -9.36 20.25 22.00
CA TYR A 398 -9.33 21.63 21.48
C TYR A 398 -9.18 22.66 22.59
N THR A 399 -9.72 22.37 23.78
CA THR A 399 -9.53 23.20 24.97
C THR A 399 -8.08 23.21 25.44
N ILE A 400 -7.42 22.05 25.45
CA ILE A 400 -5.99 21.91 25.81
C ILE A 400 -5.07 22.68 24.86
N LEU A 401 -5.43 22.72 23.58
CA LEU A 401 -4.63 23.36 22.53
C LEU A 401 -5.02 24.84 22.27
N ASP A 402 -5.92 25.41 23.07
CA ASP A 402 -6.47 26.76 22.90
C ASP A 402 -7.13 27.01 21.53
N TYR A 403 -7.62 25.94 20.87
CA TYR A 403 -8.37 26.04 19.61
C TYR A 403 -9.83 26.41 19.91
N ASN A 404 -10.03 27.60 20.46
CA ASN A 404 -11.29 28.07 21.05
C ASN A 404 -12.46 28.05 20.06
N LYS A 405 -12.25 28.46 18.81
CA LYS A 405 -13.29 28.48 17.78
C LYS A 405 -13.72 27.06 17.43
N LEU A 406 -12.78 26.15 17.22
CA LEU A 406 -13.06 24.73 16.91
C LEU A 406 -13.80 24.05 18.06
N MET A 407 -13.39 24.32 19.30
CA MET A 407 -14.07 23.81 20.49
C MET A 407 -15.52 24.28 20.56
N ILE A 408 -15.80 25.58 20.32
CA ILE A 408 -17.16 26.12 20.32
C ILE A 408 -18.00 25.52 19.20
N ASP A 409 -17.44 25.34 18.01
CA ASP A 409 -18.14 24.72 16.88
C ASP A 409 -18.51 23.27 17.17
N GLU A 410 -17.61 22.47 17.80
CA GLU A 410 -17.94 21.12 18.23
C GLU A 410 -18.99 21.09 19.36
N MET A 411 -18.95 22.04 20.30
CA MET A 411 -20.04 22.18 21.31
C MET A 411 -21.40 22.45 20.67
N LYS A 412 -21.46 23.30 19.64
CA LYS A 412 -22.68 23.56 18.85
C LYS A 412 -23.15 22.28 18.15
N ASN A 413 -22.23 21.49 17.57
CA ASN A 413 -22.54 20.20 16.93
C ASN A 413 -23.14 19.21 17.95
N VAL A 414 -22.58 19.15 19.16
CA VAL A 414 -23.16 18.33 20.25
C VAL A 414 -24.57 18.76 20.59
N LEU A 415 -24.80 20.07 20.73
CA LEU A 415 -26.12 20.59 21.07
C LEU A 415 -27.17 20.33 19.99
N MET A 416 -26.79 20.39 18.70
CA MET A 416 -27.72 20.05 17.62
C MET A 416 -28.12 18.59 17.65
N GLN A 417 -27.23 17.69 18.04
CA GLN A 417 -27.51 16.24 18.08
C GLN A 417 -28.12 15.79 19.40
N TYR A 418 -27.75 16.42 20.51
CA TYR A 418 -28.12 16.10 21.87
C TYR A 418 -28.57 17.34 22.63
N PRO A 419 -29.77 17.88 22.38
CA PRO A 419 -30.28 19.05 23.09
C PRO A 419 -30.35 18.75 24.59
N GLY A 420 -29.55 19.42 25.38
CA GLY A 420 -29.55 19.22 26.83
C GLY A 420 -28.98 20.43 27.58
N PHE A 421 -29.56 20.76 28.72
CA PHE A 421 -29.24 21.94 29.52
C PHE A 421 -27.74 22.03 29.86
N LYS A 422 -27.11 20.89 30.20
CA LYS A 422 -25.65 20.86 30.53
C LYS A 422 -24.77 21.40 29.45
N TYR A 423 -25.02 21.03 28.18
CA TYR A 423 -24.19 21.48 27.06
C TYR A 423 -24.49 22.93 26.71
N GLN A 424 -25.71 23.39 26.83
CA GLN A 424 -26.07 24.78 26.63
C GLN A 424 -25.37 25.68 27.64
N ASP A 425 -25.32 25.27 28.90
CA ASP A 425 -24.63 26.02 29.95
C ASP A 425 -23.10 26.02 29.72
N MET A 426 -22.54 24.88 29.35
CA MET A 426 -21.11 24.81 29.02
C MET A 426 -20.75 25.72 27.83
N LEU A 427 -21.57 25.75 26.78
CA LEU A 427 -21.40 26.63 25.65
C LEU A 427 -21.51 28.10 26.06
N ASN A 428 -22.58 28.45 26.84
CA ASN A 428 -22.78 29.80 27.34
C ASN A 428 -21.60 30.27 28.22
N LEU A 429 -21.11 29.40 29.12
CA LEU A 429 -19.95 29.66 29.96
C LEU A 429 -18.67 29.83 29.09
N ALA A 430 -18.48 28.98 28.08
CA ALA A 430 -17.37 29.10 27.17
C ALA A 430 -17.39 30.42 26.39
N ILE A 431 -18.56 30.83 25.90
CA ILE A 431 -18.75 32.12 25.21
C ILE A 431 -18.52 33.29 26.18
N ILE A 432 -19.08 33.23 27.41
CA ILE A 432 -18.92 34.31 28.41
C ILE A 432 -17.46 34.43 28.83
N LYS A 433 -16.79 33.34 29.20
CA LYS A 433 -15.37 33.34 29.60
C LYS A 433 -14.44 33.81 28.50
N ARG A 434 -14.90 33.80 27.25
CA ARG A 434 -14.10 34.14 26.07
C ARG A 434 -14.54 35.41 25.33
N ARG A 435 -15.40 36.24 25.97
CA ARG A 435 -15.73 37.56 25.43
C ARG A 435 -14.52 38.44 25.21
N ASP A 436 -13.46 38.22 25.99
CA ASP A 436 -12.22 39.01 25.91
C ASP A 436 -11.23 38.42 24.89
N LEU A 437 -11.53 37.26 24.32
CA LEU A 437 -10.68 36.69 23.27
C LEU A 437 -10.70 37.51 22.02
N LEU A 438 -9.60 37.52 21.31
CA LEU A 438 -9.35 38.40 20.16
C LEU A 438 -10.48 38.29 19.12
N TYR A 439 -10.94 37.09 18.73
CA TYR A 439 -11.97 36.93 17.72
C TYR A 439 -13.33 37.46 18.16
N ALA A 440 -13.69 37.33 19.43
CA ALA A 440 -14.95 37.84 19.98
C ALA A 440 -14.89 39.39 20.15
N ARG A 441 -13.78 39.91 20.67
CA ARG A 441 -13.53 41.34 20.86
C ARG A 441 -13.56 42.10 19.52
N GLU A 442 -13.10 41.45 18.44
CA GLU A 442 -13.06 42.07 17.11
C GLU A 442 -14.33 41.83 16.27
N GLY A 443 -15.33 41.18 16.81
CA GLY A 443 -16.65 41.02 16.18
C GLY A 443 -16.83 39.73 15.38
N TYR A 444 -15.86 38.80 15.41
CA TYR A 444 -15.89 37.55 14.67
C TYR A 444 -16.48 36.37 15.45
N ALA A 445 -17.17 36.63 16.55
CA ALA A 445 -17.73 35.58 17.41
C ALA A 445 -18.75 34.65 16.71
N ASN A 446 -19.51 35.21 15.76
CA ASN A 446 -20.58 34.52 15.04
C ASN A 446 -20.30 34.34 13.54
N ASP A 447 -19.27 34.99 13.01
CA ASP A 447 -18.98 35.01 11.60
C ASP A 447 -17.90 34.03 11.25
N GLU A 448 -17.96 33.45 10.05
CA GLU A 448 -16.84 32.72 9.47
C GLU A 448 -15.70 33.69 9.15
N ILE A 449 -14.52 33.40 9.68
CA ILE A 449 -13.34 34.18 9.37
C ILE A 449 -12.90 33.83 7.94
N PRO A 450 -12.86 34.80 6.99
CA PRO A 450 -12.45 34.51 5.63
C PRO A 450 -11.02 33.93 5.62
N ARG A 451 -10.86 32.76 5.05
CA ARG A 451 -9.56 32.06 4.96
C ARG A 451 -9.17 31.88 3.50
N ASP A 452 -8.06 32.48 3.12
CA ASP A 452 -7.46 32.32 1.78
C ASP A 452 -6.23 31.43 1.89
N VAL A 453 -6.47 30.15 2.25
CA VAL A 453 -5.42 29.15 2.34
C VAL A 453 -5.34 28.35 1.05
N PRO A 454 -4.13 27.89 0.66
CA PRO A 454 -3.93 27.18 -0.59
C PRO A 454 -4.72 25.88 -0.65
N SER A 455 -5.26 25.60 -1.81
CA SER A 455 -5.97 24.35 -2.10
C SER A 455 -4.99 23.31 -2.60
N VAL A 456 -5.01 22.14 -2.00
CA VAL A 456 -4.11 21.02 -2.27
C VAL A 456 -4.90 19.80 -2.71
N LEU A 457 -4.56 19.24 -3.86
CA LEU A 457 -5.12 17.98 -4.34
C LEU A 457 -4.05 16.88 -4.31
N VAL A 458 -4.36 15.78 -3.65
CA VAL A 458 -3.50 14.58 -3.65
C VAL A 458 -3.99 13.64 -4.75
N LEU A 459 -3.13 13.38 -5.74
CA LEU A 459 -3.39 12.40 -6.79
C LEU A 459 -3.08 10.99 -6.30
N ASN A 460 -3.59 9.97 -7.01
CA ASN A 460 -3.24 8.59 -6.70
C ASN A 460 -1.73 8.38 -6.86
N PHE A 461 -1.10 7.74 -5.89
CA PHE A 461 0.30 7.34 -6.00
C PHE A 461 0.45 6.13 -6.92
N ASN A 462 1.57 6.04 -7.62
CA ASN A 462 1.90 4.86 -8.40
C ASN A 462 2.45 3.76 -7.48
N SER A 463 2.12 2.51 -7.73
CA SER A 463 2.79 1.40 -7.06
C SER A 463 4.22 1.24 -7.60
N ALA A 464 5.22 1.38 -6.71
CA ALA A 464 6.62 1.20 -7.05
C ALA A 464 7.08 -0.23 -6.73
N GLY A 465 7.71 -0.91 -7.69
CA GLY A 465 8.36 -2.19 -7.44
C GLY A 465 7.57 -3.43 -7.83
N LYS A 466 7.37 -4.37 -6.91
CA LYS A 466 6.62 -5.61 -7.14
C LYS A 466 5.12 -5.33 -7.19
N ILE A 467 4.37 -6.21 -7.85
CA ILE A 467 2.90 -6.24 -7.72
C ILE A 467 2.59 -6.40 -6.23
N THR A 468 1.89 -5.43 -5.68
CA THR A 468 1.56 -5.39 -4.26
C THR A 468 0.38 -6.30 -3.92
N ASP A 469 0.22 -6.64 -2.64
CA ASP A 469 -0.97 -7.32 -2.16
C ASP A 469 -2.23 -6.45 -2.30
N HIS A 470 -2.05 -5.14 -2.47
CA HIS A 470 -3.11 -4.14 -2.61
C HIS A 470 -2.94 -3.38 -3.93
N PRO A 471 -3.60 -3.80 -5.03
CA PRO A 471 -3.47 -3.17 -6.35
C PRO A 471 -3.80 -1.67 -6.36
N ASP A 472 -4.71 -1.22 -5.50
CA ASP A 472 -5.13 0.18 -5.34
C ASP A 472 -4.47 0.91 -4.15
N SER A 473 -3.33 0.40 -3.65
CA SER A 473 -2.59 0.99 -2.52
C SER A 473 -2.31 2.47 -2.68
N GLY A 474 -2.00 2.91 -3.91
CA GLY A 474 -1.76 4.32 -4.22
C GLY A 474 -2.98 5.21 -4.00
N LYS A 475 -4.18 4.71 -4.31
CA LYS A 475 -5.45 5.40 -4.05
C LYS A 475 -5.71 5.49 -2.54
N ILE A 476 -5.57 4.38 -1.82
CA ILE A 476 -5.79 4.32 -0.38
C ILE A 476 -4.85 5.28 0.37
N ALA A 477 -3.57 5.28 0.00
CA ALA A 477 -2.58 6.17 0.61
C ALA A 477 -2.87 7.65 0.33
N ALA A 478 -3.33 7.99 -0.88
CA ALA A 478 -3.72 9.34 -1.24
C ALA A 478 -4.97 9.81 -0.46
N ASP A 479 -5.95 8.93 -0.27
CA ASP A 479 -7.13 9.19 0.56
C ASP A 479 -6.75 9.44 2.02
N ASN A 480 -5.86 8.60 2.58
CA ASN A 480 -5.40 8.75 3.96
C ASN A 480 -4.56 10.01 4.15
N LEU A 481 -3.68 10.34 3.21
CA LEU A 481 -2.90 11.58 3.26
C LEU A 481 -3.82 12.80 3.15
N THR A 482 -4.82 12.77 2.27
CA THR A 482 -5.83 13.85 2.17
C THR A 482 -6.54 14.06 3.49
N PHE A 483 -6.98 12.99 4.14
CA PHE A 483 -7.61 13.08 5.46
C PHE A 483 -6.63 13.60 6.52
N ALA A 484 -5.37 13.20 6.50
CA ALA A 484 -4.35 13.71 7.42
C ALA A 484 -4.10 15.21 7.21
N LEU A 485 -4.06 15.69 5.96
CA LEU A 485 -3.89 17.10 5.64
C LEU A 485 -5.05 17.99 6.16
N GLN A 486 -6.27 17.45 6.23
CA GLN A 486 -7.42 18.16 6.78
C GLN A 486 -7.32 18.49 8.29
N GLN A 487 -6.34 17.91 8.99
CA GLN A 487 -6.09 18.23 10.39
C GLN A 487 -5.36 19.57 10.57
N PHE A 488 -4.81 20.13 9.48
CA PHE A 488 -3.99 21.33 9.51
C PHE A 488 -4.69 22.50 8.84
N GLY A 489 -4.64 23.65 9.49
CA GLY A 489 -5.37 24.85 9.04
C GLY A 489 -4.80 25.57 7.85
N ARG A 490 -3.55 25.29 7.46
CA ARG A 490 -2.82 26.04 6.42
C ARG A 490 -3.17 25.67 4.99
N MET A 491 -4.01 24.67 4.78
CA MET A 491 -4.39 24.23 3.45
C MET A 491 -5.81 23.68 3.42
N LYS A 492 -6.46 23.80 2.27
CA LYS A 492 -7.73 23.15 1.97
C LYS A 492 -7.49 21.91 1.14
N THR A 493 -8.16 20.83 1.46
CA THR A 493 -8.20 19.62 0.62
C THR A 493 -9.66 19.26 0.39
N PRO A 494 -10.01 18.64 -0.75
CA PRO A 494 -11.35 18.12 -0.93
C PRO A 494 -11.63 17.03 0.10
N GLY A 495 -12.89 16.86 0.49
CA GLY A 495 -13.32 15.68 1.25
C GLY A 495 -13.09 14.40 0.45
N LEU A 496 -13.23 13.23 1.11
CA LEU A 496 -12.99 11.93 0.47
C LEU A 496 -13.79 11.76 -0.84
N GLY A 497 -15.10 12.05 -0.83
CA GLY A 497 -15.94 12.00 -2.04
C GLY A 497 -15.54 13.02 -3.10
N GLY A 498 -15.16 14.24 -2.69
CA GLY A 498 -14.66 15.28 -3.60
C GLY A 498 -13.35 14.89 -4.26
N ARG A 499 -12.42 14.30 -3.50
CA ARG A 499 -11.17 13.77 -4.06
C ARG A 499 -11.46 12.63 -5.04
N GLU A 500 -12.35 11.72 -4.70
CA GLU A 500 -12.76 10.63 -5.59
C GLU A 500 -13.29 11.15 -6.93
N THR A 501 -14.14 12.18 -6.89
CA THR A 501 -14.69 12.81 -8.10
C THR A 501 -13.61 13.48 -8.94
N LEU A 502 -12.65 14.18 -8.31
CA LEU A 502 -11.62 14.96 -9.01
C LEU A 502 -10.46 14.11 -9.51
N ALA A 503 -10.02 13.14 -8.74
CA ALA A 503 -8.77 12.43 -8.96
C ALA A 503 -8.87 10.89 -8.92
N GLY A 504 -10.02 10.33 -8.53
CA GLY A 504 -10.17 8.90 -8.31
C GLY A 504 -9.85 8.02 -9.52
N SER A 505 -10.15 8.49 -10.73
CA SER A 505 -9.86 7.81 -12.00
C SER A 505 -8.58 8.26 -12.68
N LEU A 506 -7.85 9.25 -12.15
CA LEU A 506 -6.67 9.81 -12.78
C LEU A 506 -5.42 8.97 -12.50
N LYS A 507 -4.54 8.87 -13.50
CA LYS A 507 -3.27 8.13 -13.45
C LYS A 507 -2.08 9.08 -13.48
N THR A 508 -1.00 8.68 -12.81
CA THR A 508 0.22 9.50 -12.65
C THR A 508 1.48 8.80 -13.14
N ASN A 509 1.36 7.60 -13.75
CA ASN A 509 2.49 6.86 -14.29
C ASN A 509 2.85 7.31 -15.71
N GLY A 510 4.14 7.41 -15.98
CA GLY A 510 4.68 7.75 -17.31
C GLY A 510 4.03 9.00 -17.93
N GLU A 511 3.61 8.90 -19.17
CA GLU A 511 2.98 10.01 -19.93
C GLU A 511 1.58 10.38 -19.42
N ASN A 512 0.92 9.50 -18.66
CA ASN A 512 -0.40 9.78 -18.09
C ASN A 512 -0.38 10.95 -17.11
N LEU A 513 0.76 11.20 -16.44
CA LEU A 513 0.94 12.34 -15.54
C LEU A 513 0.71 13.67 -16.27
N PHE A 514 1.23 13.82 -17.48
CA PHE A 514 1.04 15.06 -18.26
C PHE A 514 -0.44 15.30 -18.56
N ASN A 515 -1.17 14.29 -19.02
CA ASN A 515 -2.59 14.39 -19.31
C ASN A 515 -3.41 14.68 -18.06
N THR A 516 -3.04 14.07 -16.93
CA THR A 516 -3.65 14.30 -15.63
C THR A 516 -3.46 15.75 -15.16
N ILE A 517 -2.23 16.28 -15.20
CA ILE A 517 -1.94 17.68 -14.83
C ILE A 517 -2.73 18.66 -15.71
N LYS A 518 -2.74 18.41 -17.03
CA LYS A 518 -3.49 19.24 -17.99
C LYS A 518 -4.98 19.26 -17.63
N LYS A 519 -5.57 18.11 -17.36
CA LYS A 519 -6.99 18.02 -16.98
C LYS A 519 -7.29 18.74 -15.68
N ILE A 520 -6.46 18.56 -14.64
CA ILE A 520 -6.65 19.25 -13.35
C ILE A 520 -6.53 20.76 -13.53
N LYS A 521 -5.59 21.23 -14.35
CA LYS A 521 -5.45 22.66 -14.65
C LYS A 521 -6.71 23.20 -15.34
N GLU A 522 -7.26 22.49 -16.32
CA GLU A 522 -8.52 22.87 -16.97
C GLU A 522 -9.70 22.94 -15.99
N ILE A 523 -9.78 22.04 -14.99
CA ILE A 523 -10.81 22.06 -13.94
C ILE A 523 -10.60 23.29 -13.03
N SER A 524 -9.36 23.52 -12.61
CA SER A 524 -9.00 24.66 -11.75
C SER A 524 -9.30 26.02 -12.43
N ASP A 525 -8.97 26.16 -13.72
CA ASP A 525 -9.15 27.39 -14.49
C ASP A 525 -10.64 27.70 -14.80
N LYS A 526 -11.51 26.67 -14.87
CA LYS A 526 -12.97 26.84 -15.09
C LYS A 526 -13.75 27.35 -13.87
N GLY A 527 -13.14 27.39 -12.71
CA GLY A 527 -13.57 28.28 -11.63
C GLY A 527 -14.37 27.68 -10.47
N ASP A 528 -14.79 26.40 -10.49
CA ASP A 528 -15.58 25.85 -9.37
C ASP A 528 -14.72 25.38 -8.19
N GLN A 529 -13.46 25.01 -8.44
CA GLN A 529 -12.49 24.61 -7.41
C GLN A 529 -11.08 24.99 -7.83
N LYS A 530 -10.58 26.13 -7.33
CA LYS A 530 -9.18 26.49 -7.50
C LYS A 530 -8.29 25.47 -6.81
N ILE A 531 -7.28 24.96 -7.52
CA ILE A 531 -6.24 24.07 -7.01
C ILE A 531 -4.90 24.76 -7.17
N ASP A 532 -4.21 25.02 -6.05
CA ASP A 532 -2.92 25.70 -6.06
C ASP A 532 -1.75 24.71 -6.13
N TYR A 533 -1.88 23.56 -5.45
CA TYR A 533 -0.82 22.55 -5.39
C TYR A 533 -1.32 21.15 -5.69
N LEU A 534 -0.51 20.38 -6.43
CA LEU A 534 -0.70 18.96 -6.64
C LEU A 534 0.34 18.17 -5.87
N ILE A 535 -0.10 17.07 -5.23
CA ILE A 535 0.77 16.09 -4.59
C ILE A 535 0.61 14.77 -5.36
N PHE A 536 1.72 14.21 -5.83
CA PHE A 536 1.76 12.93 -6.55
C PHE A 536 3.10 12.24 -6.31
N GLY A 537 3.21 10.97 -6.65
CA GLY A 537 4.44 10.21 -6.45
C GLY A 537 4.21 8.70 -6.46
N GLU A 538 4.94 7.99 -5.61
CA GLU A 538 4.98 6.54 -5.58
C GLU A 538 4.79 6.00 -4.16
N ILE A 539 4.16 4.82 -4.07
CA ILE A 539 4.07 4.02 -2.86
C ILE A 539 4.76 2.68 -3.07
N SER A 540 5.50 2.22 -2.08
CA SER A 540 6.07 0.88 -2.02
C SER A 540 5.58 0.18 -0.77
N GLU A 541 5.13 -1.06 -0.95
CA GLU A 541 4.66 -1.95 0.10
C GLU A 541 5.53 -3.21 0.11
N VAL A 542 6.10 -3.56 1.27
CA VAL A 542 6.84 -4.81 1.49
C VAL A 542 6.50 -5.31 2.89
N ASP A 543 5.73 -6.37 2.99
CA ASP A 543 5.21 -6.93 4.23
C ASP A 543 4.43 -5.89 5.07
N ASP A 544 4.93 -5.53 6.26
CA ASP A 544 4.37 -4.51 7.15
C ASP A 544 5.06 -3.14 7.02
N TYR A 545 5.86 -2.94 5.96
CA TYR A 545 6.61 -1.72 5.70
C TYR A 545 6.00 -0.97 4.52
N ILE A 546 5.63 0.28 4.73
CA ILE A 546 5.13 1.18 3.69
C ILE A 546 6.09 2.36 3.54
N SER A 547 6.43 2.70 2.29
CA SER A 547 7.20 3.88 1.93
C SER A 547 6.42 4.71 0.91
N ILE A 548 6.38 6.03 1.10
CA ILE A 548 5.79 6.98 0.15
C ILE A 548 6.87 7.99 -0.26
N SER A 549 7.11 8.08 -1.57
CA SER A 549 7.93 9.10 -2.18
C SER A 549 7.03 10.04 -2.96
N LEU A 550 7.00 11.33 -2.59
CA LEU A 550 6.08 12.28 -3.17
C LEU A 550 6.77 13.56 -3.64
N LYS A 551 6.08 14.23 -4.55
CA LYS A 551 6.42 15.55 -5.10
C LYS A 551 5.25 16.49 -4.91
N VAL A 552 5.55 17.74 -4.58
CA VAL A 552 4.59 18.85 -4.50
C VAL A 552 4.85 19.79 -5.66
N MET A 553 3.86 19.98 -6.51
CA MET A 553 3.93 20.87 -7.67
C MET A 553 3.06 22.11 -7.44
N ASP A 554 3.62 23.28 -7.69
CA ASP A 554 2.85 24.51 -7.89
C ASP A 554 2.16 24.42 -9.26
N LEU A 555 0.82 24.35 -9.26
CA LEU A 555 0.05 24.10 -10.48
C LEU A 555 0.07 25.28 -11.44
N ASP A 556 0.06 26.52 -10.93
CA ASP A 556 0.08 27.73 -11.75
C ASP A 556 1.43 27.89 -12.46
N ARG A 557 2.53 27.64 -11.73
CA ARG A 557 3.90 27.82 -12.21
C ARG A 557 4.46 26.60 -12.92
N GLY A 558 3.88 25.41 -12.68
CA GLY A 558 4.25 24.17 -13.34
C GLY A 558 5.59 23.56 -12.89
N TYR A 559 6.12 23.92 -11.72
CA TYR A 559 7.36 23.34 -11.20
C TYR A 559 7.19 22.68 -9.82
N ILE A 560 8.08 21.74 -9.51
CA ILE A 560 8.11 21.04 -8.23
C ILE A 560 8.77 21.93 -7.19
N ILE A 561 8.07 22.20 -6.10
CA ILE A 561 8.54 23.03 -4.99
C ILE A 561 9.13 22.21 -3.85
N TYR A 562 8.77 20.94 -3.75
CA TYR A 562 9.21 20.07 -2.66
C TYR A 562 9.15 18.58 -3.06
N GLU A 563 10.10 17.82 -2.57
CA GLU A 563 10.15 16.36 -2.68
C GLU A 563 10.44 15.75 -1.31
N LEU A 564 9.79 14.62 -1.03
CA LEU A 564 9.88 13.94 0.26
C LEU A 564 9.76 12.44 0.07
N THR A 565 10.60 11.68 0.77
CA THR A 565 10.45 10.23 0.92
C THR A 565 10.41 9.87 2.39
N GLU A 566 9.36 9.18 2.80
CA GLU A 566 9.17 8.73 4.17
C GLU A 566 8.70 7.29 4.19
N SER A 567 8.95 6.62 5.31
CA SER A 567 8.58 5.23 5.47
C SER A 567 8.22 4.88 6.92
N LYS A 568 7.38 3.87 7.08
CA LYS A 568 6.95 3.40 8.39
C LYS A 568 6.74 1.89 8.38
N LYS A 569 7.07 1.25 9.49
CA LYS A 569 6.86 -0.19 9.72
C LYS A 569 5.83 -0.41 10.81
N GLY A 570 5.14 -1.55 10.74
CA GLY A 570 4.29 -2.08 11.79
C GLY A 570 2.82 -1.70 11.67
N ARG A 571 2.06 -2.06 12.70
CA ARG A 571 0.62 -1.78 12.76
C ARG A 571 0.36 -0.27 12.68
N GLU A 572 -0.69 0.14 11.97
CA GLU A 572 -1.05 1.55 11.73
C GLU A 572 0.01 2.34 10.93
N ASN A 573 0.93 1.65 10.24
CA ASN A 573 2.01 2.27 9.47
C ASN A 573 1.49 3.31 8.46
N LEU A 574 0.39 3.04 7.76
CA LEU A 574 -0.20 3.96 6.79
C LEU A 574 -0.71 5.26 7.43
N ASN A 575 -1.47 5.15 8.54
CA ASN A 575 -2.01 6.31 9.24
C ASN A 575 -0.89 7.17 9.83
N LEU A 576 0.07 6.53 10.52
CA LEU A 576 1.21 7.24 11.13
C LEU A 576 2.11 7.89 10.06
N LEU A 577 2.31 7.22 8.93
CA LEU A 577 3.07 7.77 7.80
C LEU A 577 2.34 8.98 7.20
N SER A 578 1.02 8.88 7.00
CA SER A 578 0.20 9.98 6.48
C SER A 578 0.22 11.20 7.39
N ILE A 579 0.13 11.02 8.71
CA ILE A 579 0.24 12.11 9.69
C ILE A 579 1.62 12.76 9.61
N MET A 580 2.68 11.97 9.63
CA MET A 580 4.07 12.46 9.57
C MET A 580 4.35 13.25 8.28
N ILE A 581 3.87 12.76 7.14
CA ILE A 581 3.97 13.47 5.86
C ILE A 581 3.17 14.78 5.91
N ALA A 582 1.94 14.74 6.42
CA ALA A 582 1.09 15.92 6.53
C ALA A 582 1.71 17.03 7.41
N GLU A 583 2.34 16.65 8.54
CA GLU A 583 3.08 17.59 9.40
C GLU A 583 4.25 18.25 8.65
N LYS A 584 5.00 17.50 7.85
CA LYS A 584 6.09 18.04 7.03
C LYS A 584 5.59 18.98 5.95
N LEU A 585 4.52 18.61 5.27
CA LEU A 585 3.88 19.44 4.25
C LEU A 585 3.28 20.72 4.84
N TYR A 586 2.68 20.63 6.02
CA TYR A 586 2.18 21.79 6.77
C TYR A 586 3.28 22.83 7.02
N ASN A 587 4.52 22.41 7.24
CA ASN A 587 5.65 23.29 7.48
C ASN A 587 6.37 23.74 6.18
N THR A 588 6.00 23.19 5.02
CA THR A 588 6.73 23.40 3.76
C THR A 588 5.91 24.12 2.70
N ILE A 589 4.60 23.78 2.57
CA ILE A 589 3.72 24.44 1.58
C ILE A 589 3.57 25.91 1.95
N PRO A 590 3.90 26.85 1.03
CA PRO A 590 3.73 28.25 1.26
C PRO A 590 2.26 28.60 1.50
N TYR A 591 2.00 29.50 2.43
CA TYR A 591 0.66 30.02 2.71
C TYR A 591 0.73 31.51 3.04
N SER A 592 -0.39 32.17 2.88
CA SER A 592 -0.52 33.59 3.21
C SER A 592 -1.84 33.88 3.91
N GLY A 593 -1.86 34.91 4.70
CA GLY A 593 -3.07 35.49 5.25
C GLY A 593 -3.43 36.82 4.60
N LYS A 594 -4.56 37.36 5.03
CA LYS A 594 -5.04 38.71 4.65
C LYS A 594 -5.11 39.60 5.87
N VAL A 595 -4.91 40.88 5.66
CA VAL A 595 -5.25 41.90 6.65
C VAL A 595 -6.76 42.01 6.72
N LEU A 596 -7.33 41.73 7.88
CA LEU A 596 -8.78 41.88 8.13
C LEU A 596 -9.14 43.31 8.48
N LYS A 597 -8.28 43.97 9.28
CA LYS A 597 -8.52 45.32 9.80
C LYS A 597 -7.19 45.97 10.16
N VAL A 598 -7.05 47.25 9.81
CA VAL A 598 -5.93 48.10 10.27
C VAL A 598 -6.43 48.88 11.49
N LYS A 599 -5.60 48.95 12.55
CA LYS A 599 -5.81 49.71 13.79
C LYS A 599 -4.75 50.78 13.92
N ASP A 600 -4.87 51.62 14.92
CA ASP A 600 -3.94 52.73 15.16
C ASP A 600 -2.50 52.26 15.44
N ASP A 601 -2.35 51.09 16.01
CA ASP A 601 -1.09 50.54 16.50
C ASP A 601 -0.71 49.17 15.84
N GLY A 602 -1.56 48.61 14.98
CA GLY A 602 -1.28 47.31 14.35
C GLY A 602 -2.33 46.87 13.36
N ILE A 603 -2.26 45.58 13.02
CA ILE A 603 -3.15 44.94 12.06
C ILE A 603 -3.77 43.66 12.64
N LEU A 604 -5.02 43.41 12.29
CA LEU A 604 -5.70 42.18 12.53
C LEU A 604 -5.63 41.29 11.29
N LEU A 605 -5.31 40.02 11.46
CA LEU A 605 -5.02 39.05 10.40
C LEU A 605 -5.91 37.84 10.50
N ASN A 606 -6.17 37.16 9.37
CA ASN A 606 -6.88 35.88 9.31
C ASN A 606 -5.97 34.67 9.45
N LEU A 607 -4.86 34.79 10.15
CA LEU A 607 -3.96 33.72 10.54
C LEU A 607 -3.90 33.65 12.06
N GLY A 608 -3.95 32.44 12.62
CA GLY A 608 -3.95 32.22 14.07
C GLY A 608 -3.19 30.98 14.53
N LEU A 609 -3.49 30.54 15.74
CA LEU A 609 -2.86 29.34 16.36
C LEU A 609 -3.00 28.10 15.49
N TYR A 610 -4.15 27.92 14.85
CA TYR A 610 -4.40 26.76 13.97
C TYR A 610 -3.54 26.80 12.70
N ASP A 611 -3.05 27.98 12.32
CA ASP A 611 -2.09 28.19 11.23
C ASP A 611 -0.64 28.17 11.73
N GLY A 612 -0.41 27.91 13.02
CA GLY A 612 0.90 27.95 13.66
C GLY A 612 1.45 29.36 13.86
N VAL A 613 0.59 30.37 13.79
CA VAL A 613 0.91 31.77 14.10
C VAL A 613 0.59 32.01 15.57
N LYS A 614 1.61 32.25 16.37
CA LYS A 614 1.53 32.47 17.82
C LYS A 614 2.23 33.79 18.21
N GLU A 615 2.04 34.21 19.41
CA GLU A 615 2.74 35.37 19.97
C GLU A 615 4.26 35.27 19.71
N GLY A 616 4.86 36.36 19.28
CA GLY A 616 6.27 36.46 18.87
C GLY A 616 6.56 35.94 17.44
N THR A 617 5.54 35.48 16.67
CA THR A 617 5.74 35.11 15.27
C THR A 617 5.99 36.37 14.44
N GLU A 618 7.05 36.38 13.64
CA GLU A 618 7.34 37.45 12.68
C GLU A 618 6.61 37.19 11.37
N LEU A 619 5.96 38.21 10.87
CA LEU A 619 5.19 38.23 9.63
C LEU A 619 5.74 39.31 8.70
N VAL A 620 5.60 39.09 7.38
CA VAL A 620 6.03 40.07 6.39
C VAL A 620 4.90 40.47 5.43
N ILE A 621 4.78 41.74 5.15
CA ILE A 621 3.94 42.29 4.07
C ILE A 621 4.87 42.85 3.01
N TYR A 622 4.69 42.42 1.77
CA TYR A 622 5.42 43.00 0.64
C TYR A 622 4.61 44.10 0.02
N ARG A 623 5.28 45.24 -0.20
CA ARG A 623 4.71 46.42 -0.88
C ARG A 623 5.51 46.74 -2.11
N ASP A 624 4.84 47.03 -3.19
CA ASP A 624 5.44 47.50 -4.41
C ASP A 624 5.31 49.06 -4.47
N SER A 625 6.43 49.75 -4.54
CA SER A 625 6.48 51.18 -4.72
C SER A 625 7.23 51.54 -6.01
N ARG A 626 6.71 52.49 -6.79
CA ARG A 626 7.42 52.97 -7.98
C ARG A 626 8.52 53.94 -7.58
N SER A 627 9.74 53.65 -8.01
CA SER A 627 10.86 54.57 -7.87
C SER A 627 10.60 55.84 -8.65
N ARG A 628 10.75 57.01 -7.97
CA ARG A 628 10.62 58.32 -8.62
C ARG A 628 11.77 58.63 -9.59
N LEU A 629 12.88 57.89 -9.52
CA LEU A 629 14.10 58.16 -10.29
C LEU A 629 14.15 57.39 -11.62
N ASN A 630 13.69 56.18 -11.69
CA ASN A 630 13.86 55.30 -12.87
C ASN A 630 12.59 54.55 -13.27
N ASN A 631 11.44 54.88 -12.69
CA ASN A 631 10.15 54.19 -12.93
C ASN A 631 10.14 52.67 -12.66
N GLU A 632 11.16 52.17 -11.96
CA GLU A 632 11.23 50.75 -11.54
C GLU A 632 10.33 50.51 -10.33
N THR A 633 9.73 49.30 -10.27
CA THR A 633 8.98 48.86 -9.11
C THR A 633 9.95 48.30 -8.08
N ILE A 634 10.02 48.91 -6.92
CA ILE A 634 10.82 48.45 -5.78
C ILE A 634 9.87 47.76 -4.81
N ARG A 635 10.21 46.51 -4.44
CA ARG A 635 9.45 45.74 -3.46
C ARG A 635 10.09 45.90 -2.08
N TYR A 636 9.32 46.45 -1.15
CA TYR A 636 9.70 46.58 0.26
C TYR A 636 9.09 45.46 1.08
N ALA A 637 9.82 44.96 2.05
CA ALA A 637 9.36 43.98 3.02
C ALA A 637 9.18 44.68 4.37
N GLU A 638 7.94 44.72 4.87
CA GLU A 638 7.60 45.29 6.16
C GLU A 638 7.34 44.19 7.17
N ILE A 639 8.02 44.22 8.31
CA ILE A 639 7.95 43.19 9.33
C ILE A 639 6.92 43.58 10.40
N PHE A 640 6.13 42.60 10.80
CA PHE A 640 5.15 42.69 11.87
C PHE A 640 5.39 41.59 12.87
N THR A 641 5.28 41.88 14.16
CA THR A 641 5.41 40.89 15.25
C THR A 641 4.05 40.65 15.86
N VAL A 642 3.64 39.39 15.92
CA VAL A 642 2.36 38.95 16.54
C VAL A 642 2.43 39.20 18.03
N LYS A 643 1.45 39.91 18.57
CA LYS A 643 1.28 40.24 20.01
C LYS A 643 0.21 39.41 20.66
N GLU A 644 -0.83 39.03 19.92
CA GLU A 644 -1.93 38.23 20.41
C GLU A 644 -2.41 37.30 19.30
N SER A 645 -2.75 36.08 19.63
CA SER A 645 -3.22 35.08 18.67
C SER A 645 -4.37 34.25 19.24
N ASP A 646 -5.36 34.00 18.40
CA ASP A 646 -6.48 33.08 18.67
C ASP A 646 -6.55 32.01 17.58
N THR A 647 -7.56 31.16 17.57
CA THR A 647 -7.66 30.00 16.69
C THR A 647 -7.35 30.32 15.23
N PHE A 648 -8.01 31.35 14.64
CA PHE A 648 -7.92 31.71 13.22
C PHE A 648 -7.51 33.15 12.96
N ILE A 649 -7.30 33.95 13.98
CA ILE A 649 -6.90 35.33 13.84
C ILE A 649 -5.74 35.66 14.76
N SER A 650 -4.98 36.67 14.39
CA SER A 650 -3.96 37.27 15.24
C SER A 650 -3.90 38.81 15.07
N TYR A 651 -3.39 39.43 16.11
CA TYR A 651 -3.06 40.84 16.10
C TYR A 651 -1.55 40.99 16.07
N ALA A 652 -1.05 41.85 15.16
CA ALA A 652 0.39 42.05 14.99
C ALA A 652 0.71 43.56 14.87
N GLU A 653 1.82 43.96 15.48
CA GLU A 653 2.35 45.29 15.45
C GLU A 653 3.53 45.40 14.49
N PRO A 654 3.65 46.49 13.73
CA PRO A 654 4.78 46.72 12.82
C PRO A 654 6.03 47.17 13.57
N ASP A 655 7.20 46.87 13.04
CA ASP A 655 8.46 47.41 13.53
C ASP A 655 8.53 48.93 13.32
N ARG A 656 7.79 49.44 12.33
CA ARG A 656 7.67 50.90 12.05
C ARG A 656 6.21 51.35 11.99
N PRO A 657 5.70 52.09 12.98
CA PRO A 657 4.28 52.47 13.06
C PRO A 657 3.75 53.32 11.89
N ASP A 658 4.61 54.07 11.22
CA ASP A 658 4.24 54.93 10.08
C ASP A 658 3.71 54.14 8.89
N ILE A 659 4.06 52.83 8.80
CA ILE A 659 3.66 51.96 7.69
C ILE A 659 2.16 51.63 7.70
N LEU A 660 1.48 51.71 8.82
CA LEU A 660 0.05 51.38 8.95
C LEU A 660 -0.85 52.23 8.06
N ARG A 661 -0.40 53.45 7.68
CA ARG A 661 -1.14 54.32 6.76
C ARG A 661 -1.15 53.84 5.33
N GLU A 662 -0.27 52.88 5.00
CA GLU A 662 -0.07 52.34 3.66
C GLU A 662 -0.52 50.88 3.54
N ILE A 663 -1.05 50.31 4.63
CA ILE A 663 -1.57 48.94 4.70
C ILE A 663 -3.10 48.99 4.68
N ASP A 664 -3.69 48.05 3.91
CA ASP A 664 -5.14 47.85 3.84
C ASP A 664 -5.52 46.36 3.72
N SER A 665 -6.80 46.09 3.58
CA SER A 665 -7.33 44.71 3.48
C SER A 665 -6.96 43.96 2.19
N THR A 666 -6.34 44.63 1.22
CA THR A 666 -5.86 43.98 -0.02
C THR A 666 -4.50 43.32 0.18
N ASN A 667 -3.77 43.72 1.24
CA ASN A 667 -2.43 43.22 1.50
C ASN A 667 -2.43 41.77 1.97
N SER A 668 -1.58 40.96 1.37
CA SER A 668 -1.29 39.61 1.80
C SER A 668 -0.13 39.60 2.79
N VAL A 669 -0.27 38.75 3.82
CA VAL A 669 0.68 38.61 4.92
C VAL A 669 1.30 37.22 4.87
N TYR A 670 2.61 37.15 4.97
CA TYR A 670 3.37 35.92 4.90
C TYR A 670 4.14 35.71 6.20
N PRO A 671 4.08 34.51 6.82
CA PRO A 671 4.98 34.18 7.93
C PRO A 671 6.43 34.19 7.47
N LEU A 672 7.29 34.84 8.26
CA LEU A 672 8.72 34.85 7.98
C LEU A 672 9.29 33.44 8.35
N MET A 673 9.40 32.57 7.36
CA MET A 673 10.03 31.29 7.57
C MET A 673 11.52 31.49 7.83
N LYS A 674 11.97 31.31 9.07
CA LYS A 674 13.39 31.23 9.37
C LYS A 674 13.96 30.05 8.57
N ARG A 675 14.64 30.33 7.45
CA ARG A 675 15.45 29.31 6.77
C ARG A 675 16.42 28.77 7.82
N ARG A 676 16.24 27.53 8.25
CA ARG A 676 17.31 26.79 8.90
C ARG A 676 18.46 26.74 7.92
N ALA A 677 19.46 27.60 8.13
CA ALA A 677 20.72 27.49 7.41
C ALA A 677 21.18 26.03 7.57
N ARG A 678 21.18 25.25 6.50
CA ARG A 678 21.90 23.99 6.47
C ARG A 678 23.36 24.39 6.74
N LYS A 679 23.88 24.09 7.93
CA LYS A 679 25.31 23.95 8.09
C LYS A 679 25.72 22.85 7.12
N ILE A 680 26.44 23.26 6.07
CA ILE A 680 27.24 22.36 5.25
C ILE A 680 28.45 22.07 6.13
N GLU A 681 28.48 20.89 6.78
CA GLU A 681 29.66 20.24 7.27
C GLU A 681 30.10 19.21 6.26
#